data_e7c2d3c3b694ba8f7d106dae50d4221d
#
_entry.id   e7c2d3c3b694ba8f7d106dae50d4221d
#
_cell.length_a   1.000
_cell.length_b   1.000
_cell.length_c   1.000
_cell.angle_alpha   90.00
_cell.angle_beta   90.00
_cell.angle_gamma   90.00
#
_symmetry.space_group_name_H-M   'P 1'
#
loop_
_entity.id
_entity.type
_entity.pdbx_description
1 polymer ?
#
loop_
_entity_poly.entity_id
_entity_poly.type
_entity_poly.pdbx_seq_one_letter_code
_entity_poly.pdbx_strand_id
1 'polypeptide(L)'
;LDQDLEGELGIDTVKQAEIMADVRDIFELPIDEEFVLSDHPTLNHFTAYIQRMKGGAVAVEAPPVVETPVVVPTPVASPVPAPVERQENCRRWQVEVEECVGSDSPISLDGTLVVTDDGWGIAEAFCKLVEAKGMKAVRVGFESEIRDMSSHEEDDRTVFRADPANPEHMAEVCKELRQLDIAGLVHMAPLKLAGATWNDDTLPSSQIALAAHGYFSLLQGLDAQFAEREDGLVASVTALDGRHGNIGERFNSVQCAASGVTKSYFFEQTHLRMRALDMHPELILDAEQAAQTIAADLFETGGEVEIGIDRDGRRWALVAFAEDLEAETTPLQSDDTWIVSGGGSGVTAASIIGVACHSLNAGAHFALLGRSSLVEETKEWVEWSDAQLTERKNSLRQELIDASDSGKVTMVQWNSAWQKFSRSRDVYITIKTIEETGNDASYHSVDVMDADGLRDLGASLGRPITGIIHGAGLEDSKLVASKDYNVFDKVIRVKVDGWQSLLGAVESSGGELRFASCFTSVSGRFGNNGQTDYSAANSILDAEMARLTASGTCRAVAVAWTGWRDVGMATRGSFQAVFDAAGIDTISVDKGVEIFVGEALQGGKRRVLGCGNLGTMDAFDAFREAPLRLPAEMASVIADPYRFPFVDKVLSVDERQSLVTQTTLSVADHPFL
;
A
#
# COMPACT_ATOMS: atom_id res chain seq x y z
N LEU A 1 11.65 -1.05 34.29
CA LEU A 1 12.40 0.00 33.59
C LEU A 1 13.68 -0.53 32.93
N ASP A 2 14.17 -1.73 33.34
CA ASP A 2 15.32 -2.42 32.78
C ASP A 2 14.95 -3.49 31.73
N GLN A 3 13.67 -3.63 31.40
CA GLN A 3 13.20 -4.53 30.35
C GLN A 3 13.56 -3.96 28.99
N ASP A 4 13.99 -4.83 28.09
CA ASP A 4 14.28 -4.48 26.70
C ASP A 4 13.01 -4.06 25.98
N LEU A 5 13.04 -2.90 25.33
CA LEU A 5 11.86 -2.30 24.68
C LEU A 5 11.38 -3.15 23.50
N GLU A 6 12.29 -3.72 22.73
CA GLU A 6 11.97 -4.53 21.56
C GLU A 6 11.75 -5.99 21.92
N GLY A 7 12.72 -6.61 22.63
CA GLY A 7 12.70 -8.04 22.92
C GLY A 7 11.73 -8.48 24.01
N GLU A 8 11.47 -7.64 25.03
CA GLU A 8 10.63 -8.02 26.17
C GLU A 8 9.29 -7.26 26.23
N LEU A 9 9.23 -6.03 25.70
CA LEU A 9 8.03 -5.20 25.72
C LEU A 9 7.33 -5.11 24.36
N GLY A 10 7.93 -5.68 23.29
CA GLY A 10 7.36 -5.70 21.95
C GLY A 10 7.20 -4.30 21.33
N ILE A 11 8.00 -3.34 21.78
CA ILE A 11 8.02 -1.98 21.23
C ILE A 11 9.05 -1.97 20.12
N ASP A 12 8.58 -2.08 18.88
CA ASP A 12 9.46 -2.10 17.70
C ASP A 12 10.30 -0.82 17.54
N THR A 13 11.35 -0.92 16.73
CA THR A 13 12.32 0.17 16.50
C THR A 13 11.63 1.45 15.99
N VAL A 14 10.56 1.33 15.20
CA VAL A 14 9.80 2.49 14.69
C VAL A 14 9.09 3.20 15.83
N LYS A 15 8.46 2.45 16.71
CA LYS A 15 7.74 2.98 17.86
C LYS A 15 8.68 3.57 18.92
N GLN A 16 9.87 2.97 19.08
CA GLN A 16 10.94 3.53 19.92
C GLN A 16 11.43 4.88 19.37
N ALA A 17 11.55 4.99 18.04
CA ALA A 17 11.92 6.23 17.38
C ALA A 17 10.83 7.31 17.48
N GLU A 18 9.53 6.94 17.38
CA GLU A 18 8.40 7.83 17.64
C GLU A 18 8.41 8.35 19.09
N ILE A 19 8.58 7.46 20.06
CA ILE A 19 8.69 7.82 21.48
C ILE A 19 9.85 8.78 21.69
N MET A 20 11.00 8.56 21.03
CA MET A 20 12.15 9.43 21.16
C MET A 20 11.94 10.79 20.50
N ALA A 21 11.23 10.86 19.37
CA ALA A 21 10.84 12.12 18.75
C ALA A 21 9.92 12.93 19.67
N ASP A 22 8.88 12.28 20.23
CA ASP A 22 7.99 12.89 21.21
C ASP A 22 8.75 13.36 22.46
N VAL A 23 9.70 12.57 22.94
CA VAL A 23 10.56 12.93 24.09
C VAL A 23 11.43 14.15 23.75
N ARG A 24 12.02 14.22 22.56
CA ARG A 24 12.78 15.41 22.13
C ARG A 24 11.93 16.66 22.10
N ASP A 25 10.73 16.56 21.52
CA ASP A 25 9.79 17.68 21.43
C ASP A 25 9.27 18.10 22.81
N ILE A 26 8.92 17.14 23.68
CA ILE A 26 8.42 17.41 25.03
C ILE A 26 9.49 18.07 25.92
N PHE A 27 10.73 17.64 25.77
CA PHE A 27 11.82 18.11 26.62
C PHE A 27 12.70 19.18 25.97
N GLU A 28 12.34 19.64 24.76
CA GLU A 28 13.08 20.64 23.95
C GLU A 28 14.56 20.27 23.80
N LEU A 29 14.84 18.97 23.55
CA LEU A 29 16.21 18.48 23.42
C LEU A 29 16.76 18.81 22.02
N PRO A 30 18.03 19.22 21.90
CA PRO A 30 18.66 19.45 20.62
C PRO A 30 18.77 18.15 19.82
N ILE A 31 18.88 18.28 18.49
CA ILE A 31 19.15 17.14 17.61
C ILE A 31 20.57 16.63 17.92
N ASP A 32 20.66 15.35 18.25
CA ASP A 32 21.92 14.65 18.50
C ASP A 32 22.16 13.69 17.34
N GLU A 33 23.09 14.03 16.45
CA GLU A 33 23.44 13.24 15.26
C GLU A 33 24.18 11.94 15.62
N GLU A 34 24.71 11.81 16.84
CA GLU A 34 25.37 10.61 17.33
C GLU A 34 24.42 9.66 18.08
N PHE A 35 23.12 10.01 18.19
CA PHE A 35 22.14 9.18 18.87
C PHE A 35 21.81 7.93 18.05
N VAL A 36 22.17 6.77 18.57
CA VAL A 36 21.85 5.47 18.00
C VAL A 36 20.83 4.77 18.90
N LEU A 37 19.67 4.43 18.35
CA LEU A 37 18.55 3.87 19.09
C LEU A 37 18.89 2.52 19.74
N SER A 38 19.63 1.66 19.05
CA SER A 38 20.10 0.35 19.54
C SER A 38 20.99 0.43 20.78
N ASP A 39 21.60 1.60 21.05
CA ASP A 39 22.43 1.80 22.24
C ASP A 39 21.59 2.13 23.49
N HIS A 40 20.28 2.28 23.31
CA HIS A 40 19.33 2.67 24.35
C HIS A 40 18.17 1.68 24.46
N PRO A 41 18.42 0.37 24.67
CA PRO A 41 17.39 -0.67 24.56
C PRO A 41 16.36 -0.68 25.69
N THR A 42 16.50 0.13 26.75
CA THR A 42 15.56 0.14 27.88
C THR A 42 15.12 1.55 28.27
N LEU A 43 14.01 1.67 29.00
CA LEU A 43 13.52 2.95 29.52
C LEU A 43 14.55 3.65 30.43
N ASN A 44 15.37 2.90 31.14
CA ASN A 44 16.44 3.46 31.96
C ASN A 44 17.53 4.10 31.08
N HIS A 45 17.88 3.50 29.95
CA HIS A 45 18.81 4.10 28.99
C HIS A 45 18.24 5.39 28.39
N PHE A 46 16.96 5.41 28.02
CA PHE A 46 16.28 6.62 27.55
C PHE A 46 16.28 7.73 28.61
N THR A 47 15.97 7.39 29.86
CA THR A 47 15.95 8.34 30.96
C THR A 47 17.34 8.93 31.21
N ALA A 48 18.39 8.11 31.20
CA ALA A 48 19.76 8.55 31.35
C ALA A 48 20.21 9.47 30.20
N TYR A 49 19.80 9.15 28.96
CA TYR A 49 20.07 10.00 27.80
C TYR A 49 19.40 11.38 27.94
N ILE A 50 18.11 11.43 28.31
CA ILE A 50 17.38 12.69 28.54
C ILE A 50 18.02 13.53 29.61
N GLN A 51 18.45 12.90 30.73
CA GLN A 51 19.13 13.59 31.84
C GLN A 51 20.48 14.16 31.40
N ARG A 52 21.25 13.42 30.60
CA ARG A 52 22.51 13.88 30.02
C ARG A 52 22.32 15.11 29.13
N MET A 53 21.31 15.06 28.23
CA MET A 53 21.02 16.15 27.30
C MET A 53 20.49 17.40 28.00
N LYS A 54 19.86 17.26 29.16
CA LYS A 54 19.40 18.40 30.01
C LYS A 54 20.49 18.99 30.92
N GLY A 55 21.73 18.53 30.82
CA GLY A 55 22.84 19.06 31.63
C GLY A 55 22.87 18.58 33.07
N GLY A 56 22.19 17.47 33.39
CA GLY A 56 22.25 16.80 34.68
C GLY A 56 23.43 15.83 34.75
N ALA A 57 24.43 16.13 35.59
CA ALA A 57 25.56 15.24 35.83
C ALA A 57 25.07 13.96 36.55
N VAL A 58 25.11 12.82 35.90
CA VAL A 58 25.05 11.51 36.56
C VAL A 58 26.49 11.03 36.71
N ALA A 59 26.94 10.87 37.95
CA ALA A 59 28.24 10.30 38.26
C ALA A 59 28.23 8.80 37.91
N VAL A 60 28.92 8.44 36.84
CA VAL A 60 29.34 7.06 36.59
C VAL A 60 30.85 7.05 36.76
N GLU A 61 31.35 6.28 37.75
CA GLU A 61 32.76 6.06 38.01
C GLU A 61 33.42 5.37 36.80
N ALA A 62 34.34 6.07 36.11
CA ALA A 62 35.16 5.50 35.06
C ALA A 62 36.61 5.35 35.55
N PRO A 63 37.36 4.35 35.09
CA PRO A 63 38.73 4.11 35.51
C PRO A 63 39.69 5.20 34.99
N PRO A 64 40.87 5.43 35.62
CA PRO A 64 41.67 6.61 35.43
C PRO A 64 42.43 6.62 34.10
N VAL A 65 42.25 7.69 33.33
CA VAL A 65 43.06 7.98 32.14
C VAL A 65 44.09 9.06 32.45
N VAL A 66 45.32 8.80 32.02
CA VAL A 66 46.50 9.64 32.19
C VAL A 66 46.39 10.90 31.34
N GLU A 67 46.50 12.09 31.96
CA GLU A 67 46.47 13.39 31.31
C GLU A 67 47.74 13.71 30.52
N THR A 68 47.58 14.13 29.28
CA THR A 68 48.56 14.99 28.58
C THR A 68 47.87 16.29 28.15
N PRO A 69 48.50 17.47 28.32
CA PRO A 69 47.82 18.74 28.13
C PRO A 69 47.72 19.11 26.63
N VAL A 70 46.48 19.30 26.15
CA VAL A 70 46.20 19.84 24.81
C VAL A 70 45.70 21.27 24.95
N VAL A 71 46.34 22.17 24.23
CA VAL A 71 46.03 23.59 24.10
C VAL A 71 44.69 23.71 23.31
N VAL A 72 43.69 24.34 23.93
CA VAL A 72 42.38 24.59 23.35
C VAL A 72 42.44 25.84 22.47
N PRO A 73 42.15 25.77 21.16
CA PRO A 73 41.82 26.95 20.37
C PRO A 73 40.34 27.32 20.57
N THR A 74 40.08 28.61 20.65
CA THR A 74 38.75 29.24 20.74
C THR A 74 37.83 28.75 19.58
N PRO A 75 36.57 28.37 19.84
CA PRO A 75 35.68 27.93 18.77
C PRO A 75 35.29 29.10 17.88
N VAL A 76 35.70 29.05 16.63
CA VAL A 76 35.11 29.82 15.55
C VAL A 76 33.79 29.12 15.22
N ALA A 77 32.68 29.87 15.30
CA ALA A 77 31.38 29.35 14.91
C ALA A 77 31.45 28.81 13.49
N SER A 78 31.29 27.52 13.33
CA SER A 78 31.14 26.90 12.02
C SER A 78 29.81 27.36 11.39
N PRO A 79 29.80 27.73 10.10
CA PRO A 79 28.55 28.03 9.43
C PRO A 79 27.66 26.80 9.48
N VAL A 80 26.38 27.00 9.80
CA VAL A 80 25.31 25.98 9.64
C VAL A 80 25.46 25.42 8.23
N PRO A 81 25.64 24.11 8.05
CA PRO A 81 25.69 23.54 6.71
C PRO A 81 24.39 23.90 5.99
N ALA A 82 24.52 24.41 4.77
CA ALA A 82 23.38 24.60 3.89
C ALA A 82 22.63 23.26 3.77
N PRO A 83 21.27 23.28 3.66
CA PRO A 83 20.53 22.04 3.45
C PRO A 83 21.19 21.26 2.32
N VAL A 84 21.58 20.03 2.57
CA VAL A 84 22.08 19.14 1.52
C VAL A 84 20.90 18.96 0.56
N GLU A 85 20.98 19.53 -0.63
CA GLU A 85 20.03 19.24 -1.69
C GLU A 85 20.09 17.74 -1.95
N ARG A 86 19.08 16.99 -1.45
CA ARG A 86 18.96 15.57 -1.75
C ARG A 86 18.65 15.44 -3.22
N GLN A 87 19.44 14.63 -3.91
CA GLN A 87 19.19 14.32 -5.31
C GLN A 87 17.82 13.64 -5.43
N GLU A 88 17.00 14.09 -6.38
CA GLU A 88 15.72 13.46 -6.69
C GLU A 88 15.96 12.20 -7.54
N ASN A 89 15.73 11.03 -6.93
CA ASN A 89 15.86 9.74 -7.59
C ASN A 89 14.49 9.14 -7.97
N CYS A 90 13.41 9.70 -7.44
CA CYS A 90 12.08 9.23 -7.75
C CYS A 90 11.65 9.63 -9.15
N ARG A 91 10.99 8.72 -9.83
CA ARG A 91 10.45 8.91 -11.18
C ARG A 91 9.12 8.16 -11.34
N ARG A 92 8.48 8.39 -12.46
CA ARG A 92 7.31 7.67 -12.89
C ARG A 92 7.69 6.32 -13.46
N TRP A 93 6.95 5.28 -13.03
CA TRP A 93 7.05 3.94 -13.59
C TRP A 93 5.68 3.49 -14.04
N GLN A 94 5.60 2.84 -15.19
CA GLN A 94 4.39 2.20 -15.67
C GLN A 94 4.46 0.70 -15.37
N VAL A 95 3.39 0.16 -14.78
CA VAL A 95 3.27 -1.26 -14.50
C VAL A 95 2.72 -1.99 -15.73
N GLU A 96 3.41 -3.04 -16.14
CA GLU A 96 3.06 -3.92 -17.26
C GLU A 96 3.21 -5.39 -16.83
N VAL A 97 2.81 -6.31 -17.70
CA VAL A 97 3.03 -7.75 -17.50
C VAL A 97 4.17 -8.25 -18.40
N GLU A 98 5.04 -9.08 -17.83
CA GLU A 98 6.13 -9.75 -18.54
C GLU A 98 5.98 -11.26 -18.38
N GLU A 99 6.15 -12.01 -19.45
CA GLU A 99 6.15 -13.48 -19.37
C GLU A 99 7.39 -13.93 -18.58
N CYS A 100 7.20 -14.78 -17.59
CA CYS A 100 8.27 -15.26 -16.73
C CYS A 100 8.34 -16.79 -16.73
N VAL A 101 9.57 -17.30 -16.73
CA VAL A 101 9.81 -18.75 -16.59
C VAL A 101 10.12 -19.04 -15.13
N GLY A 102 9.31 -19.88 -14.49
CA GLY A 102 9.60 -20.35 -13.14
C GLY A 102 10.84 -21.23 -13.12
N SER A 103 11.61 -21.16 -12.04
CA SER A 103 12.71 -22.09 -11.83
C SER A 103 12.18 -23.45 -11.32
N ASP A 104 12.85 -24.53 -11.70
CA ASP A 104 12.61 -25.84 -11.10
C ASP A 104 13.09 -25.81 -9.63
N SER A 105 12.15 -25.80 -8.70
CA SER A 105 12.41 -25.62 -7.27
C SER A 105 11.35 -26.37 -6.45
N PRO A 106 11.38 -27.70 -6.49
CA PRO A 106 10.40 -28.51 -5.78
C PRO A 106 10.54 -28.35 -4.26
N ILE A 107 9.39 -28.31 -3.57
CA ILE A 107 9.33 -28.39 -2.12
C ILE A 107 8.58 -29.65 -1.70
N SER A 108 8.99 -30.22 -0.57
CA SER A 108 8.30 -31.30 0.11
C SER A 108 7.96 -30.83 1.51
N LEU A 109 6.70 -30.85 1.86
CA LEU A 109 6.21 -30.44 3.17
C LEU A 109 5.77 -31.67 3.95
N ASP A 110 6.06 -31.69 5.24
CA ASP A 110 5.53 -32.69 6.19
C ASP A 110 4.55 -31.96 7.13
N GLY A 111 3.34 -32.55 7.27
CA GLY A 111 2.29 -31.98 8.10
C GLY A 111 0.95 -31.81 7.38
N THR A 112 0.17 -30.86 7.85
CA THR A 112 -1.20 -30.60 7.39
C THR A 112 -1.29 -29.29 6.63
N LEU A 113 -1.92 -29.30 5.45
CA LEU A 113 -2.31 -28.09 4.73
C LEU A 113 -3.72 -27.66 5.11
N VAL A 114 -3.88 -26.40 5.44
CA VAL A 114 -5.18 -25.73 5.57
C VAL A 114 -5.56 -25.15 4.21
N VAL A 115 -6.73 -25.52 3.70
CA VAL A 115 -7.22 -25.06 2.40
C VAL A 115 -8.60 -24.41 2.58
N THR A 116 -8.79 -23.17 2.13
CA THR A 116 -10.11 -22.56 2.19
C THR A 116 -10.94 -22.91 0.96
N ASP A 117 -12.25 -23.12 1.16
CA ASP A 117 -13.17 -23.52 0.09
C ASP A 117 -13.39 -22.42 -0.95
N ASP A 118 -13.34 -22.82 -2.22
CA ASP A 118 -13.43 -21.94 -3.40
C ASP A 118 -14.83 -21.86 -4.03
N GLY A 119 -15.74 -22.79 -3.73
CA GLY A 119 -17.08 -22.87 -4.30
C GLY A 119 -17.16 -23.47 -5.72
N TRP A 120 -16.03 -23.84 -6.32
CA TRP A 120 -15.92 -24.44 -7.67
C TRP A 120 -15.49 -25.93 -7.62
N GLY A 121 -15.12 -26.44 -6.43
CA GLY A 121 -14.62 -27.79 -6.23
C GLY A 121 -13.11 -27.94 -6.41
N ILE A 122 -12.39 -26.84 -6.65
CA ILE A 122 -10.93 -26.83 -6.82
C ILE A 122 -10.22 -27.19 -5.51
N ALA A 123 -10.68 -26.63 -4.39
CA ALA A 123 -10.12 -26.95 -3.07
C ALA A 123 -10.24 -28.43 -2.74
N GLU A 124 -11.36 -29.07 -3.08
CA GLU A 124 -11.56 -30.51 -2.92
C GLU A 124 -10.60 -31.33 -3.78
N ALA A 125 -10.50 -30.99 -5.08
CA ALA A 125 -9.57 -31.66 -6.01
C ALA A 125 -8.10 -31.44 -5.57
N PHE A 126 -7.75 -30.25 -5.11
CA PHE A 126 -6.41 -29.93 -4.61
C PHE A 126 -6.06 -30.73 -3.35
N CYS A 127 -7.00 -30.87 -2.40
CA CYS A 127 -6.79 -31.70 -1.21
C CYS A 127 -6.47 -33.16 -1.59
N LYS A 128 -7.21 -33.74 -2.56
CA LYS A 128 -6.92 -35.10 -3.05
C LYS A 128 -5.52 -35.23 -3.65
N LEU A 129 -5.06 -34.22 -4.40
CA LEU A 129 -3.69 -34.21 -4.94
C LEU A 129 -2.63 -34.15 -3.84
N VAL A 130 -2.85 -33.34 -2.82
CA VAL A 130 -1.96 -33.16 -1.67
C VAL A 130 -1.86 -34.47 -0.88
N GLU A 131 -2.98 -35.13 -0.64
CA GLU A 131 -3.03 -36.41 0.07
C GLU A 131 -2.37 -37.54 -0.73
N ALA A 132 -2.52 -37.55 -2.04
CA ALA A 132 -1.82 -38.49 -2.93
C ALA A 132 -0.28 -38.33 -2.85
N LYS A 133 0.21 -37.13 -2.46
CA LYS A 133 1.63 -36.84 -2.19
C LYS A 133 2.05 -37.19 -0.74
N GLY A 134 1.14 -37.70 0.10
CA GLY A 134 1.40 -38.15 1.48
C GLY A 134 1.21 -37.08 2.57
N MET A 135 0.77 -35.89 2.22
CA MET A 135 0.41 -34.82 3.17
C MET A 135 -1.03 -35.03 3.70
N LYS A 136 -1.38 -34.33 4.77
CA LYS A 136 -2.76 -34.22 5.24
C LYS A 136 -3.37 -32.90 4.77
N ALA A 137 -4.69 -32.86 4.63
CA ALA A 137 -5.42 -31.64 4.30
C ALA A 137 -6.64 -31.45 5.22
N VAL A 138 -6.89 -30.20 5.57
CA VAL A 138 -8.07 -29.74 6.31
C VAL A 138 -8.72 -28.60 5.51
N ARG A 139 -10.05 -28.65 5.37
CA ARG A 139 -10.77 -27.59 4.66
C ARG A 139 -11.45 -26.63 5.63
N VAL A 140 -11.48 -25.35 5.23
CA VAL A 140 -12.21 -24.28 5.93
C VAL A 140 -13.17 -23.63 4.96
N GLY A 141 -14.46 -23.90 5.12
CA GLY A 141 -15.54 -23.27 4.36
C GLY A 141 -15.96 -21.95 4.99
N PHE A 142 -15.92 -20.88 4.22
CA PHE A 142 -16.43 -19.57 4.62
C PHE A 142 -17.87 -19.39 4.17
N GLU A 143 -18.75 -19.15 5.14
CA GLU A 143 -20.19 -18.93 4.95
C GLU A 143 -20.62 -17.73 5.78
N SER A 144 -21.20 -16.72 5.12
CA SER A 144 -21.73 -15.54 5.80
C SER A 144 -22.98 -15.88 6.62
N GLU A 145 -23.15 -15.18 7.74
CA GLU A 145 -24.37 -15.22 8.57
C GLU A 145 -24.72 -16.59 9.19
N ILE A 146 -23.76 -17.52 9.28
CA ILE A 146 -24.00 -18.72 10.06
C ILE A 146 -24.02 -18.39 11.56
N ARG A 147 -24.91 -19.10 12.29
CA ARG A 147 -25.12 -18.83 13.72
C ARG A 147 -23.94 -19.28 14.60
N ASP A 148 -23.43 -20.47 14.30
CA ASP A 148 -22.38 -21.11 15.10
C ASP A 148 -21.36 -21.78 14.16
N MET A 149 -20.08 -21.72 14.52
CA MET A 149 -19.04 -22.49 13.84
C MET A 149 -19.35 -24.00 13.97
N SER A 150 -19.06 -24.75 12.94
CA SER A 150 -19.25 -26.20 12.92
C SER A 150 -18.08 -26.92 12.26
N SER A 151 -17.91 -28.20 12.62
CA SER A 151 -17.00 -29.10 11.93
C SER A 151 -17.67 -30.45 11.68
N HIS A 152 -17.27 -31.08 10.58
CA HIS A 152 -17.73 -32.43 10.22
C HIS A 152 -16.65 -33.15 9.43
N GLU A 153 -16.79 -34.45 9.31
CA GLU A 153 -15.91 -35.25 8.47
C GLU A 153 -16.54 -35.47 7.09
N GLU A 154 -15.75 -35.26 6.06
CA GLU A 154 -16.12 -35.46 4.65
C GLU A 154 -14.96 -36.17 3.94
N ASP A 155 -15.18 -37.37 3.39
CA ASP A 155 -14.15 -38.17 2.73
C ASP A 155 -12.87 -38.36 3.60
N ASP A 156 -13.03 -38.70 4.89
CA ASP A 156 -11.96 -38.83 5.88
C ASP A 156 -11.16 -37.54 6.17
N ARG A 157 -11.75 -36.40 5.88
CA ARG A 157 -11.16 -35.08 6.07
C ARG A 157 -12.00 -34.22 6.99
N THR A 158 -11.38 -33.48 7.89
CA THR A 158 -12.09 -32.48 8.71
C THR A 158 -12.40 -31.24 7.87
N VAL A 159 -13.66 -30.84 7.87
CA VAL A 159 -14.15 -29.60 7.23
C VAL A 159 -14.74 -28.70 8.30
N PHE A 160 -14.18 -27.51 8.46
CA PHE A 160 -14.71 -26.45 9.30
C PHE A 160 -15.61 -25.53 8.46
N ARG A 161 -16.68 -25.00 9.09
CA ARG A 161 -17.52 -23.94 8.52
C ARG A 161 -17.58 -22.78 9.48
N ALA A 162 -17.21 -21.59 9.02
CA ALA A 162 -17.14 -20.39 9.84
C ALA A 162 -17.55 -19.15 9.04
N ASP A 163 -18.09 -18.15 9.71
CA ASP A 163 -18.26 -16.81 9.15
C ASP A 163 -16.92 -16.07 9.21
N PRO A 164 -16.31 -15.74 8.06
CA PRO A 164 -15.00 -15.10 8.02
C PRO A 164 -15.01 -13.68 8.58
N ALA A 165 -16.18 -13.04 8.69
CA ALA A 165 -16.35 -11.73 9.31
C ALA A 165 -16.52 -11.80 10.85
N ASN A 166 -16.69 -13.01 11.41
CA ASN A 166 -16.86 -13.21 12.85
C ASN A 166 -15.55 -13.64 13.51
N PRO A 167 -14.88 -12.76 14.28
CA PRO A 167 -13.61 -13.09 14.93
C PRO A 167 -13.69 -14.24 15.92
N GLU A 168 -14.85 -14.45 16.58
CA GLU A 168 -15.04 -15.56 17.53
C GLU A 168 -15.08 -16.91 16.80
N HIS A 169 -15.80 -17.00 15.67
CA HIS A 169 -15.79 -18.20 14.84
C HIS A 169 -14.39 -18.53 14.34
N MET A 170 -13.67 -17.52 13.85
CA MET A 170 -12.30 -17.72 13.36
C MET A 170 -11.32 -18.11 14.46
N ALA A 171 -11.48 -17.54 15.67
CA ALA A 171 -10.66 -17.92 16.83
C ALA A 171 -10.89 -19.38 17.24
N GLU A 172 -12.13 -19.89 17.16
CA GLU A 172 -12.46 -21.28 17.46
C GLU A 172 -11.89 -22.23 16.39
N VAL A 173 -12.02 -21.90 15.10
CA VAL A 173 -11.35 -22.66 14.01
C VAL A 173 -9.84 -22.73 14.24
N CYS A 174 -9.19 -21.58 14.51
CA CYS A 174 -7.76 -21.54 14.77
C CYS A 174 -7.33 -22.33 16.01
N LYS A 175 -8.18 -22.38 17.04
CA LYS A 175 -7.93 -23.19 18.24
C LYS A 175 -7.87 -24.69 17.91
N GLU A 176 -8.76 -25.19 17.07
CA GLU A 176 -8.75 -26.57 16.62
C GLU A 176 -7.57 -26.86 15.66
N LEU A 177 -7.31 -25.95 14.72
CA LEU A 177 -6.18 -26.08 13.79
C LEU A 177 -4.84 -26.13 14.51
N ARG A 178 -4.65 -25.37 15.60
CA ARG A 178 -3.42 -25.40 16.40
C ARG A 178 -3.14 -26.74 17.10
N GLN A 179 -4.09 -27.68 17.11
CA GLN A 179 -3.84 -29.05 17.60
C GLN A 179 -3.16 -29.92 16.53
N LEU A 180 -3.09 -29.45 15.31
CA LEU A 180 -2.49 -30.12 14.17
C LEU A 180 -1.09 -29.55 13.89
N ASP A 181 -0.24 -30.35 13.28
CA ASP A 181 1.03 -29.87 12.72
C ASP A 181 0.76 -29.19 11.37
N ILE A 182 0.61 -27.87 11.36
CA ILE A 182 0.27 -27.11 10.15
C ILE A 182 1.53 -26.79 9.35
N ALA A 183 1.60 -27.34 8.13
CA ALA A 183 2.70 -27.10 7.19
C ALA A 183 2.41 -25.99 6.17
N GLY A 184 1.15 -25.57 6.03
CA GLY A 184 0.83 -24.46 5.14
C GLY A 184 -0.63 -24.08 5.12
N LEU A 185 -0.89 -22.96 4.45
CA LEU A 185 -2.22 -22.38 4.24
C LEU A 185 -2.38 -21.98 2.77
N VAL A 186 -3.38 -22.53 2.10
CA VAL A 186 -3.75 -22.16 0.73
C VAL A 186 -5.15 -21.52 0.73
N HIS A 187 -5.18 -20.22 0.54
CA HIS A 187 -6.41 -19.43 0.57
C HIS A 187 -7.05 -19.36 -0.81
N MET A 188 -8.08 -20.16 -1.04
CA MET A 188 -8.83 -20.22 -2.32
C MET A 188 -10.21 -19.55 -2.25
N ALA A 189 -10.64 -19.07 -1.09
CA ALA A 189 -11.95 -18.44 -0.91
C ALA A 189 -12.21 -17.24 -1.85
N PRO A 190 -11.20 -16.44 -2.28
CA PRO A 190 -11.41 -15.38 -3.26
C PRO A 190 -12.02 -15.86 -4.58
N LEU A 191 -11.81 -17.12 -4.97
CA LEU A 191 -12.38 -17.71 -6.18
C LEU A 191 -13.93 -17.74 -6.17
N LYS A 192 -14.57 -17.68 -5.00
CA LYS A 192 -16.03 -17.51 -4.89
C LYS A 192 -16.52 -16.20 -5.52
N LEU A 193 -15.63 -15.22 -5.66
CA LEU A 193 -15.90 -13.92 -6.27
C LEU A 193 -15.61 -13.91 -7.78
N ALA A 194 -15.12 -15.01 -8.35
CA ALA A 194 -14.83 -15.11 -9.77
C ALA A 194 -16.14 -15.00 -10.58
N GLY A 195 -16.15 -14.14 -11.58
CA GLY A 195 -17.33 -13.85 -12.39
C GLY A 195 -18.34 -12.88 -11.77
N ALA A 196 -18.24 -12.57 -10.48
CA ALA A 196 -19.00 -11.49 -9.86
C ALA A 196 -18.43 -10.13 -10.28
N THR A 197 -19.31 -9.15 -10.45
CA THR A 197 -18.89 -7.76 -10.65
C THR A 197 -19.05 -6.99 -9.35
N TRP A 198 -18.34 -5.88 -9.22
CA TRP A 198 -18.44 -4.97 -8.06
C TRP A 198 -19.88 -4.48 -7.77
N ASN A 199 -20.74 -4.46 -8.80
CA ASN A 199 -22.12 -3.99 -8.72
C ASN A 199 -23.16 -5.11 -8.50
N ASP A 200 -22.75 -6.37 -8.34
CA ASP A 200 -23.68 -7.42 -7.97
C ASP A 200 -24.14 -7.20 -6.52
N ASP A 201 -25.40 -7.55 -6.20
CA ASP A 201 -26.13 -7.25 -4.96
C ASP A 201 -25.46 -7.72 -3.64
N THR A 202 -24.24 -8.20 -3.69
CA THR A 202 -23.44 -8.58 -2.52
C THR A 202 -22.71 -7.37 -1.97
N LEU A 203 -22.94 -7.07 -0.69
CA LEU A 203 -22.27 -5.97 0.01
C LEU A 203 -20.75 -6.17 -0.02
N PRO A 204 -19.96 -5.12 -0.31
CA PRO A 204 -18.48 -5.19 -0.31
C PRO A 204 -17.89 -5.79 0.96
N SER A 205 -18.50 -5.54 2.11
CA SER A 205 -18.06 -6.09 3.39
C SER A 205 -18.04 -7.62 3.41
N SER A 206 -19.02 -8.30 2.81
CA SER A 206 -19.02 -9.76 2.71
C SER A 206 -17.96 -10.28 1.74
N GLN A 207 -17.69 -9.55 0.66
CA GLN A 207 -16.64 -9.88 -0.29
C GLN A 207 -15.25 -9.68 0.33
N ILE A 208 -15.04 -8.58 1.08
CA ILE A 208 -13.81 -8.33 1.83
C ILE A 208 -13.60 -9.42 2.88
N ALA A 209 -14.67 -9.88 3.55
CA ALA A 209 -14.57 -10.96 4.51
C ALA A 209 -14.04 -12.25 3.89
N LEU A 210 -14.51 -12.61 2.71
CA LEU A 210 -14.03 -13.79 1.97
C LEU A 210 -12.59 -13.63 1.50
N ALA A 211 -12.21 -12.46 1.01
CA ALA A 211 -10.90 -12.24 0.40
C ALA A 211 -9.79 -11.90 1.41
N ALA A 212 -10.13 -11.27 2.54
CA ALA A 212 -9.14 -10.74 3.48
C ALA A 212 -9.35 -11.16 4.94
N HIS A 213 -10.56 -10.98 5.54
CA HIS A 213 -10.73 -11.14 6.99
C HIS A 213 -10.50 -12.58 7.46
N GLY A 214 -11.10 -13.56 6.79
CA GLY A 214 -10.89 -14.97 7.11
C GLY A 214 -9.45 -15.39 6.92
N TYR A 215 -8.79 -14.90 5.87
CA TYR A 215 -7.38 -15.15 5.60
C TYR A 215 -6.47 -14.55 6.67
N PHE A 216 -6.65 -13.28 6.99
CA PHE A 216 -5.93 -12.61 8.08
C PHE A 216 -6.08 -13.35 9.41
N SER A 217 -7.31 -13.75 9.77
CA SER A 217 -7.58 -14.46 11.02
C SER A 217 -6.88 -15.82 11.07
N LEU A 218 -6.85 -16.57 9.94
CA LEU A 218 -6.10 -17.83 9.84
C LEU A 218 -4.59 -17.59 9.97
N LEU A 219 -4.03 -16.61 9.26
CA LEU A 219 -2.62 -16.25 9.39
C LEU A 219 -2.27 -15.88 10.83
N GLN A 220 -3.04 -14.99 11.45
CA GLN A 220 -2.82 -14.58 12.84
C GLN A 220 -2.90 -15.76 13.81
N GLY A 221 -3.88 -16.65 13.62
CA GLY A 221 -4.06 -17.81 14.47
C GLY A 221 -2.97 -18.87 14.34
N LEU A 222 -2.28 -18.92 13.20
CA LEU A 222 -1.26 -19.93 12.88
C LEU A 222 0.17 -19.35 12.84
N ASP A 223 0.33 -18.04 12.99
CA ASP A 223 1.61 -17.34 12.84
C ASP A 223 2.73 -17.95 13.69
N ALA A 224 2.47 -18.28 14.94
CA ALA A 224 3.46 -18.90 15.83
C ALA A 224 3.97 -20.26 15.30
N GLN A 225 3.08 -21.07 14.70
CA GLN A 225 3.50 -22.34 14.09
C GLN A 225 4.35 -22.10 12.83
N PHE A 226 3.96 -21.13 12.01
CA PHE A 226 4.73 -20.76 10.81
C PHE A 226 6.11 -20.21 11.17
N ALA A 227 6.22 -19.41 12.22
CA ALA A 227 7.50 -18.83 12.67
C ALA A 227 8.49 -19.90 13.21
N GLU A 228 8.00 -21.02 13.74
CA GLU A 228 8.82 -22.12 14.28
C GLU A 228 9.26 -23.15 13.22
N ARG A 229 8.69 -23.12 12.02
CA ARG A 229 9.02 -24.08 10.96
C ARG A 229 10.26 -23.65 10.18
N GLU A 230 11.05 -24.64 9.73
CA GLU A 230 12.13 -24.41 8.76
C GLU A 230 11.61 -24.35 7.31
N ASP A 231 10.44 -24.95 7.06
CA ASP A 231 9.75 -25.02 5.78
C ASP A 231 8.26 -24.69 5.95
N GLY A 232 7.60 -24.32 4.90
CA GLY A 232 6.17 -24.07 4.92
C GLY A 232 5.69 -23.38 3.65
N LEU A 233 4.37 -23.38 3.46
CA LEU A 233 3.71 -22.80 2.30
C LEU A 233 2.56 -21.88 2.73
N VAL A 234 2.59 -20.64 2.29
CA VAL A 234 1.42 -19.73 2.38
C VAL A 234 1.08 -19.22 0.99
N ALA A 235 -0.15 -19.44 0.56
CA ALA A 235 -0.59 -19.01 -0.76
C ALA A 235 -2.01 -18.46 -0.75
N SER A 236 -2.28 -17.50 -1.64
CA SER A 236 -3.61 -17.06 -2.02
C SER A 236 -3.83 -17.29 -3.51
N VAL A 237 -5.07 -17.65 -3.88
CA VAL A 237 -5.47 -17.90 -5.26
C VAL A 237 -6.63 -17.00 -5.61
N THR A 238 -6.49 -16.27 -6.72
CA THR A 238 -7.50 -15.38 -7.30
C THR A 238 -7.82 -15.80 -8.73
N ALA A 239 -8.90 -15.29 -9.28
CA ALA A 239 -9.23 -15.44 -10.70
C ALA A 239 -9.66 -14.08 -11.26
N LEU A 240 -8.67 -13.30 -11.68
CA LEU A 240 -8.86 -12.00 -12.31
C LEU A 240 -8.85 -12.16 -13.84
N ASP A 241 -7.68 -12.31 -14.42
CA ASP A 241 -7.46 -12.52 -15.84
C ASP A 241 -6.20 -13.35 -16.14
N GLY A 242 -5.56 -13.91 -15.12
CA GLY A 242 -4.27 -14.59 -15.21
C GLY A 242 -3.10 -13.66 -15.50
N ARG A 243 -3.31 -12.34 -15.42
CA ARG A 243 -2.31 -11.27 -15.60
C ARG A 243 -2.56 -10.12 -14.63
N HIS A 244 -3.07 -10.45 -13.45
CA HIS A 244 -3.32 -9.53 -12.33
C HIS A 244 -4.28 -8.38 -12.67
N GLY A 245 -5.28 -8.63 -13.53
CA GLY A 245 -6.25 -7.63 -13.97
C GLY A 245 -5.66 -6.60 -14.94
N ASN A 246 -4.59 -6.91 -15.65
CA ASN A 246 -3.88 -5.94 -16.50
C ASN A 246 -4.26 -6.00 -17.99
N ILE A 247 -4.97 -7.03 -18.46
CA ILE A 247 -5.38 -7.16 -19.86
C ILE A 247 -6.79 -6.66 -20.16
N GLY A 248 -7.52 -6.22 -19.17
CA GLY A 248 -8.78 -5.54 -19.35
C GLY A 248 -10.03 -6.41 -19.36
N GLU A 249 -9.94 -7.65 -18.96
CA GLU A 249 -11.09 -8.53 -18.77
C GLU A 249 -11.92 -8.10 -17.53
N ARG A 250 -13.19 -8.54 -17.47
CA ARG A 250 -14.05 -8.24 -16.32
C ARG A 250 -13.70 -9.15 -15.16
N PHE A 251 -13.41 -8.57 -14.01
CA PHE A 251 -13.10 -9.28 -12.78
C PHE A 251 -13.60 -8.52 -11.55
N ASN A 252 -13.61 -9.18 -10.40
CA ASN A 252 -13.88 -8.57 -9.10
C ASN A 252 -12.56 -8.16 -8.44
N SER A 253 -12.32 -6.86 -8.30
CA SER A 253 -11.08 -6.29 -7.75
C SER A 253 -10.87 -6.60 -6.26
N VAL A 254 -11.93 -6.93 -5.50
CA VAL A 254 -11.82 -7.28 -4.06
C VAL A 254 -10.95 -8.52 -3.85
N GLN A 255 -10.89 -9.45 -4.81
CA GLN A 255 -10.00 -10.60 -4.74
C GLN A 255 -8.53 -10.22 -4.50
N CYS A 256 -8.10 -9.05 -5.00
CA CYS A 256 -6.72 -8.56 -4.84
C CYS A 256 -6.32 -8.30 -3.38
N ALA A 257 -7.29 -8.23 -2.45
CA ALA A 257 -6.98 -8.16 -1.02
C ALA A 257 -6.12 -9.34 -0.57
N ALA A 258 -6.44 -10.54 -1.02
CA ALA A 258 -5.68 -11.74 -0.67
C ALA A 258 -4.22 -11.67 -1.14
N SER A 259 -3.99 -11.18 -2.37
CA SER A 259 -2.63 -10.96 -2.89
C SER A 259 -1.87 -9.92 -2.07
N GLY A 260 -2.53 -8.82 -1.68
CA GLY A 260 -1.93 -7.78 -0.83
C GLY A 260 -1.53 -8.31 0.56
N VAL A 261 -2.40 -9.11 1.20
CA VAL A 261 -2.09 -9.78 2.47
C VAL A 261 -0.88 -10.71 2.30
N THR A 262 -0.88 -11.57 1.28
CA THR A 262 0.21 -12.54 1.04
C THR A 262 1.55 -11.83 0.82
N LYS A 263 1.58 -10.79 -0.01
CA LYS A 263 2.81 -10.02 -0.28
C LYS A 263 3.37 -9.34 0.96
N SER A 264 2.51 -8.81 1.84
CA SER A 264 2.98 -8.20 3.10
C SER A 264 3.43 -9.25 4.11
N TYR A 265 2.71 -10.36 4.23
CA TYR A 265 3.09 -11.43 5.14
C TYR A 265 4.44 -12.09 4.74
N PHE A 266 4.80 -12.04 3.46
CA PHE A 266 6.12 -12.45 2.98
C PHE A 266 7.26 -11.73 3.72
N PHE A 267 7.12 -10.46 4.04
CA PHE A 267 8.15 -9.71 4.78
C PHE A 267 8.17 -10.03 6.29
N GLU A 268 7.10 -10.63 6.81
CA GLU A 268 7.04 -11.08 8.20
C GLU A 268 7.62 -12.50 8.38
N GLN A 269 7.51 -13.37 7.33
CA GLN A 269 7.90 -14.77 7.36
C GLN A 269 8.71 -15.14 6.08
N THR A 270 9.88 -14.54 5.93
CA THR A 270 10.70 -14.63 4.70
C THR A 270 11.24 -16.04 4.39
N HIS A 271 11.24 -16.95 5.34
CA HIS A 271 11.70 -18.34 5.18
C HIS A 271 10.65 -19.26 4.57
N LEU A 272 9.38 -18.86 4.56
CA LEU A 272 8.30 -19.64 3.96
C LEU A 272 8.25 -19.46 2.45
N ARG A 273 7.80 -20.49 1.74
CA ARG A 273 7.37 -20.31 0.35
C ARG A 273 6.05 -19.56 0.33
N MET A 274 6.04 -18.41 -0.33
CA MET A 274 4.82 -17.63 -0.49
C MET A 274 4.43 -17.46 -1.95
N ARG A 275 3.11 -17.47 -2.23
CA ARG A 275 2.57 -17.31 -3.56
C ARG A 275 1.23 -16.58 -3.55
N ALA A 276 1.14 -15.47 -4.29
CA ALA A 276 -0.11 -14.84 -4.69
C ALA A 276 -0.35 -15.22 -6.17
N LEU A 277 -1.23 -16.18 -6.40
CA LEU A 277 -1.48 -16.77 -7.71
C LEU A 277 -2.76 -16.22 -8.31
N ASP A 278 -2.68 -15.62 -9.51
CA ASP A 278 -3.84 -15.21 -10.28
C ASP A 278 -4.10 -16.16 -11.45
N MET A 279 -5.26 -16.76 -11.48
CA MET A 279 -5.67 -17.72 -12.52
C MET A 279 -6.53 -17.02 -13.56
N HIS A 280 -6.37 -17.40 -14.84
CA HIS A 280 -7.36 -17.01 -15.84
C HIS A 280 -8.71 -17.67 -15.53
N PRO A 281 -9.86 -16.95 -15.61
CA PRO A 281 -11.17 -17.49 -15.23
C PRO A 281 -11.60 -18.76 -15.98
N GLU A 282 -11.13 -18.98 -17.20
CA GLU A 282 -11.41 -20.22 -17.93
C GLU A 282 -10.75 -21.46 -17.32
N LEU A 283 -9.61 -21.29 -16.64
CA LEU A 283 -8.90 -22.41 -16.02
C LEU A 283 -9.63 -22.95 -14.78
N ILE A 284 -10.39 -22.11 -14.07
CA ILE A 284 -11.13 -22.54 -12.89
C ILE A 284 -12.43 -23.29 -13.20
N LEU A 285 -12.85 -23.36 -14.46
CA LEU A 285 -14.04 -24.09 -14.88
C LEU A 285 -13.86 -25.62 -14.85
N ASP A 286 -12.61 -26.10 -14.91
CA ASP A 286 -12.25 -27.50 -14.68
C ASP A 286 -11.49 -27.63 -13.35
N ALA A 287 -12.20 -28.08 -12.33
CA ALA A 287 -11.66 -28.13 -10.96
C ALA A 287 -10.40 -29.02 -10.83
N GLU A 288 -10.35 -30.16 -11.57
CA GLU A 288 -9.20 -31.06 -11.50
C GLU A 288 -7.97 -30.44 -12.21
N GLN A 289 -8.18 -29.86 -13.38
CA GLN A 289 -7.10 -29.18 -14.10
C GLN A 289 -6.59 -27.95 -13.33
N ALA A 290 -7.49 -27.13 -12.77
CA ALA A 290 -7.14 -26.00 -11.94
C ALA A 290 -6.31 -26.43 -10.72
N ALA A 291 -6.73 -27.46 -10.01
CA ALA A 291 -6.02 -28.00 -8.86
C ALA A 291 -4.62 -28.50 -9.25
N GLN A 292 -4.48 -29.17 -10.39
CA GLN A 292 -3.17 -29.62 -10.91
C GLN A 292 -2.25 -28.43 -11.22
N THR A 293 -2.79 -27.39 -11.86
CA THR A 293 -2.05 -26.18 -12.22
C THR A 293 -1.57 -25.45 -10.96
N ILE A 294 -2.46 -25.28 -9.97
CA ILE A 294 -2.12 -24.67 -8.68
C ILE A 294 -1.05 -25.51 -7.96
N ALA A 295 -1.22 -26.83 -7.88
CA ALA A 295 -0.27 -27.71 -7.21
C ALA A 295 1.11 -27.68 -7.87
N ALA A 296 1.19 -27.67 -9.20
CA ALA A 296 2.45 -27.56 -9.93
C ALA A 296 3.16 -26.25 -9.63
N ASP A 297 2.44 -25.11 -9.60
CA ASP A 297 3.05 -23.82 -9.27
C ASP A 297 3.53 -23.77 -7.82
N LEU A 298 2.70 -24.20 -6.87
CA LEU A 298 3.00 -24.10 -5.46
C LEU A 298 4.11 -25.06 -5.00
N PHE A 299 4.15 -26.28 -5.51
CA PHE A 299 5.08 -27.31 -5.03
C PHE A 299 6.32 -27.53 -5.90
N GLU A 300 6.25 -27.21 -7.20
CA GLU A 300 7.30 -27.60 -8.13
C GLU A 300 8.06 -26.38 -8.69
N THR A 301 7.43 -25.19 -8.65
CA THR A 301 7.97 -24.00 -9.34
C THR A 301 8.38 -22.92 -8.34
N GLY A 302 9.63 -22.47 -8.45
CA GLY A 302 10.15 -21.31 -7.72
C GLY A 302 9.92 -19.99 -8.47
N GLY A 303 10.50 -18.91 -7.94
CA GLY A 303 10.46 -17.57 -8.54
C GLY A 303 9.56 -16.60 -7.77
N GLU A 304 8.97 -15.65 -8.48
CA GLU A 304 8.24 -14.51 -7.93
C GLU A 304 7.09 -14.89 -6.97
N VAL A 305 6.87 -14.07 -5.97
CA VAL A 305 5.75 -14.25 -5.03
C VAL A 305 4.40 -14.04 -5.73
N GLU A 306 4.29 -13.08 -6.64
CA GLU A 306 3.06 -12.76 -7.36
C GLU A 306 3.16 -13.24 -8.81
N ILE A 307 2.33 -14.23 -9.16
CA ILE A 307 2.33 -14.89 -10.47
C ILE A 307 0.91 -14.96 -11.01
N GLY A 308 0.77 -14.62 -12.31
CA GLY A 308 -0.42 -14.90 -13.09
C GLY A 308 -0.25 -16.11 -14.00
N ILE A 309 -1.31 -16.88 -14.22
CA ILE A 309 -1.34 -17.98 -15.19
C ILE A 309 -2.48 -17.71 -16.17
N ASP A 310 -2.12 -17.46 -17.43
CA ASP A 310 -3.10 -17.18 -18.50
C ASP A 310 -3.80 -18.46 -18.97
N ARG A 311 -4.78 -18.31 -19.89
CA ARG A 311 -5.56 -19.43 -20.44
C ARG A 311 -4.71 -20.51 -21.13
N ASP A 312 -3.53 -20.14 -21.61
CA ASP A 312 -2.61 -21.04 -22.33
C ASP A 312 -1.60 -21.71 -21.36
N GLY A 313 -1.71 -21.42 -20.05
CA GLY A 313 -0.83 -21.95 -19.00
C GLY A 313 0.51 -21.20 -18.90
N ARG A 314 0.67 -20.07 -19.59
CA ARG A 314 1.88 -19.24 -19.47
C ARG A 314 1.87 -18.42 -18.20
N ARG A 315 3.06 -18.21 -17.64
CA ARG A 315 3.26 -17.48 -16.38
C ARG A 315 3.60 -16.03 -16.66
N TRP A 316 3.04 -15.13 -15.86
CA TRP A 316 3.19 -13.69 -16.00
C TRP A 316 3.51 -13.05 -14.64
N ALA A 317 4.48 -12.15 -14.64
CA ALA A 317 4.81 -11.29 -13.50
C ALA A 317 4.49 -9.83 -13.83
N LEU A 318 4.20 -9.04 -12.81
CA LEU A 318 4.08 -7.60 -12.95
C LEU A 318 5.47 -6.96 -12.86
N VAL A 319 5.82 -6.15 -13.84
CA VAL A 319 7.06 -5.39 -13.90
C VAL A 319 6.78 -3.91 -14.06
N ALA A 320 7.73 -3.07 -13.70
CA ALA A 320 7.63 -1.62 -13.78
C ALA A 320 8.68 -1.06 -14.74
N PHE A 321 8.25 -0.37 -15.78
CA PHE A 321 9.11 0.30 -16.74
C PHE A 321 9.17 1.80 -16.48
N ALA A 322 10.38 2.37 -16.48
CA ALA A 322 10.54 3.81 -16.44
C ALA A 322 10.00 4.43 -17.75
N GLU A 323 9.03 5.30 -17.64
CA GLU A 323 8.44 5.96 -18.80
C GLU A 323 7.97 7.38 -18.43
N ASP A 324 8.48 8.38 -19.12
CA ASP A 324 7.98 9.74 -19.01
C ASP A 324 6.73 9.94 -19.88
N LEU A 325 5.86 10.85 -19.48
CA LEU A 325 4.69 11.22 -20.26
C LEU A 325 5.11 12.24 -21.34
N GLU A 326 4.88 11.90 -22.60
CA GLU A 326 5.26 12.74 -23.76
C GLU A 326 4.10 13.60 -24.30
N ALA A 327 2.87 13.38 -23.81
CA ALA A 327 1.69 14.03 -24.36
C ALA A 327 1.49 15.46 -23.81
N GLU A 328 0.85 16.32 -24.59
CA GLU A 328 0.39 17.63 -24.11
C GLU A 328 -0.73 17.46 -23.08
N THR A 329 -0.74 18.30 -22.05
CA THR A 329 -1.80 18.32 -21.03
C THR A 329 -3.11 18.85 -21.63
N THR A 330 -4.23 18.21 -21.28
CA THR A 330 -5.57 18.73 -21.56
C THR A 330 -6.13 19.35 -20.28
N PRO A 331 -6.16 20.68 -20.16
CA PRO A 331 -6.68 21.36 -18.98
C PRO A 331 -8.15 21.03 -18.71
N LEU A 332 -8.55 21.14 -17.44
CA LEU A 332 -9.95 21.03 -17.04
C LEU A 332 -10.83 22.06 -17.72
N GLN A 333 -12.11 21.78 -17.77
CA GLN A 333 -13.14 22.64 -18.35
C GLN A 333 -14.09 23.16 -17.26
N SER A 334 -14.88 24.17 -17.56
CA SER A 334 -15.82 24.79 -16.59
C SER A 334 -16.94 23.86 -16.13
N ASP A 335 -17.19 22.79 -16.84
CA ASP A 335 -18.15 21.75 -16.48
C ASP A 335 -17.50 20.56 -15.72
N ASP A 336 -16.18 20.62 -15.46
CA ASP A 336 -15.52 19.67 -14.59
C ASP A 336 -15.82 19.98 -13.13
N THR A 337 -16.31 18.95 -12.43
CA THR A 337 -16.49 18.96 -10.97
C THR A 337 -15.85 17.72 -10.40
N TRP A 338 -14.81 17.91 -9.61
CA TRP A 338 -14.08 16.82 -8.99
C TRP A 338 -14.35 16.74 -7.49
N ILE A 339 -14.77 15.56 -7.04
CA ILE A 339 -14.90 15.26 -5.62
C ILE A 339 -13.59 14.64 -5.12
N VAL A 340 -13.04 15.18 -4.03
CA VAL A 340 -11.66 14.90 -3.60
C VAL A 340 -11.65 14.52 -2.13
N SER A 341 -11.54 13.24 -1.82
CA SER A 341 -11.39 12.78 -0.45
C SER A 341 -9.95 12.92 0.04
N GLY A 342 -9.77 13.43 1.27
CA GLY A 342 -8.44 13.73 1.80
C GLY A 342 -7.78 14.97 1.16
N GLY A 343 -8.54 15.75 0.37
CA GLY A 343 -8.03 16.88 -0.40
C GLY A 343 -7.76 18.17 0.40
N GLY A 344 -8.03 18.18 1.70
CA GLY A 344 -7.88 19.40 2.50
C GLY A 344 -6.44 19.76 2.85
N SER A 345 -5.51 18.81 2.86
CA SER A 345 -4.10 19.02 3.18
C SER A 345 -3.24 17.86 2.70
N GLY A 346 -1.91 18.00 2.77
CA GLY A 346 -0.95 16.93 2.49
C GLY A 346 -0.84 16.59 1.00
N VAL A 347 -0.55 15.32 0.70
CA VAL A 347 -0.24 14.83 -0.65
C VAL A 347 -1.36 15.13 -1.65
N THR A 348 -2.60 14.83 -1.29
CA THR A 348 -3.75 15.02 -2.17
C THR A 348 -3.99 16.51 -2.45
N ALA A 349 -3.87 17.38 -1.44
CA ALA A 349 -4.00 18.83 -1.62
C ALA A 349 -2.92 19.37 -2.57
N ALA A 350 -1.66 18.99 -2.36
CA ALA A 350 -0.57 19.41 -3.26
C ALA A 350 -0.84 18.99 -4.71
N SER A 351 -1.30 17.77 -4.92
CA SER A 351 -1.61 17.23 -6.24
C SER A 351 -2.74 17.97 -6.95
N ILE A 352 -3.85 18.26 -6.25
CA ILE A 352 -4.98 18.99 -6.86
C ILE A 352 -4.67 20.47 -7.10
N ILE A 353 -3.86 21.10 -6.24
CA ILE A 353 -3.34 22.44 -6.50
C ILE A 353 -2.53 22.43 -7.80
N GLY A 354 -1.67 21.42 -8.00
CA GLY A 354 -0.94 21.26 -9.25
C GLY A 354 -1.84 21.14 -10.47
N VAL A 355 -2.92 20.35 -10.39
CA VAL A 355 -3.92 20.25 -11.47
C VAL A 355 -4.61 21.58 -11.72
N ALA A 356 -5.00 22.31 -10.68
CA ALA A 356 -5.62 23.63 -10.80
C ALA A 356 -4.67 24.65 -11.44
N CYS A 357 -3.38 24.64 -11.09
CA CYS A 357 -2.35 25.49 -11.70
C CYS A 357 -2.12 25.20 -13.19
N HIS A 358 -2.30 23.95 -13.63
CA HIS A 358 -2.22 23.57 -15.06
C HIS A 358 -3.55 23.76 -15.80
N SER A 359 -4.61 24.17 -15.10
CA SER A 359 -5.95 24.44 -15.63
C SER A 359 -6.38 25.87 -15.26
N LEU A 360 -5.53 26.87 -15.53
CA LEU A 360 -5.75 28.28 -15.16
C LEU A 360 -7.02 28.83 -15.82
N ASN A 361 -7.86 29.47 -15.01
CA ASN A 361 -9.12 30.09 -15.43
C ASN A 361 -10.10 29.13 -16.12
N ALA A 362 -10.00 27.81 -15.80
CA ALA A 362 -10.92 26.83 -16.34
C ALA A 362 -12.33 26.96 -15.77
N GLY A 363 -12.48 27.47 -14.56
CA GLY A 363 -13.76 27.53 -13.84
C GLY A 363 -14.23 26.14 -13.37
N ALA A 364 -13.31 25.18 -13.31
CA ALA A 364 -13.57 23.86 -12.74
C ALA A 364 -13.82 23.95 -11.23
N HIS A 365 -14.53 22.99 -10.66
CA HIS A 365 -14.84 22.97 -9.23
C HIS A 365 -14.24 21.78 -8.53
N PHE A 366 -13.61 22.02 -7.37
CA PHE A 366 -13.06 20.99 -6.49
C PHE A 366 -13.85 20.92 -5.18
N ALA A 367 -14.64 19.86 -5.00
CA ALA A 367 -15.35 19.56 -3.75
C ALA A 367 -14.44 18.75 -2.82
N LEU A 368 -13.80 19.41 -1.86
CA LEU A 368 -12.84 18.81 -0.94
C LEU A 368 -13.57 18.17 0.23
N LEU A 369 -13.24 16.92 0.55
CA LEU A 369 -13.86 16.17 1.63
C LEU A 369 -12.88 15.93 2.78
N GLY A 370 -13.39 16.04 4.01
CA GLY A 370 -12.67 15.66 5.20
C GLY A 370 -13.63 15.50 6.39
N ARG A 371 -13.21 14.77 7.42
CA ARG A 371 -14.07 14.45 8.58
C ARG A 371 -14.25 15.61 9.57
N SER A 372 -13.30 16.53 9.60
CA SER A 372 -13.28 17.59 10.62
C SER A 372 -14.03 18.81 10.15
N SER A 373 -14.90 19.36 11.00
CA SER A 373 -15.47 20.68 10.75
C SER A 373 -14.38 21.74 10.80
N LEU A 374 -14.46 22.73 9.91
CA LEU A 374 -13.53 23.85 9.90
C LEU A 374 -13.75 24.77 11.09
N VAL A 375 -12.67 25.37 11.55
CA VAL A 375 -12.67 26.41 12.58
C VAL A 375 -12.60 27.75 11.87
N GLU A 376 -13.68 28.50 11.89
CA GLU A 376 -13.84 29.74 11.08
C GLU A 376 -12.71 30.75 11.32
N GLU A 377 -12.26 30.93 12.56
CA GLU A 377 -11.18 31.87 12.87
C GLU A 377 -9.86 31.56 12.12
N THR A 378 -9.61 30.30 11.73
CA THR A 378 -8.40 29.91 11.02
C THR A 378 -8.36 30.38 9.58
N LYS A 379 -9.48 30.89 9.05
CA LYS A 379 -9.55 31.51 7.75
C LYS A 379 -8.67 32.77 7.69
N GLU A 380 -8.65 33.55 8.76
CA GLU A 380 -7.80 34.75 8.86
C GLU A 380 -6.31 34.39 9.02
N TRP A 381 -6.01 33.18 9.49
CA TRP A 381 -4.62 32.74 9.73
C TRP A 381 -3.87 32.33 8.46
N VAL A 382 -4.53 32.30 7.32
CA VAL A 382 -3.91 31.89 6.04
C VAL A 382 -2.67 32.74 5.73
N GLU A 383 -2.72 34.06 6.02
CA GLU A 383 -1.63 35.01 5.79
C GLU A 383 -0.69 35.18 7.00
N TRP A 384 -0.89 34.43 8.09
CA TRP A 384 -0.09 34.61 9.28
C TRP A 384 1.32 34.04 9.11
N SER A 385 2.29 34.77 9.67
CA SER A 385 3.67 34.30 9.79
C SER A 385 3.81 33.21 10.85
N ASP A 386 4.89 32.44 10.80
CA ASP A 386 5.20 31.39 11.78
C ASP A 386 5.27 31.94 13.21
N ALA A 387 5.74 33.20 13.37
CA ALA A 387 5.75 33.86 14.68
C ALA A 387 4.34 34.06 15.24
N GLN A 388 3.39 34.50 14.42
CA GLN A 388 1.98 34.68 14.82
C GLN A 388 1.32 33.34 15.13
N LEU A 389 1.62 32.31 14.34
CA LEU A 389 1.12 30.95 14.60
C LEU A 389 1.68 30.40 15.92
N THR A 390 2.95 30.62 16.19
CA THR A 390 3.61 30.20 17.44
C THR A 390 2.98 30.93 18.64
N GLU A 391 2.74 32.24 18.54
CA GLU A 391 2.07 33.01 19.59
C GLU A 391 0.65 32.47 19.84
N ARG A 392 -0.11 32.19 18.78
CA ARG A 392 -1.47 31.63 18.90
C ARG A 392 -1.47 30.22 19.53
N LYS A 393 -0.50 29.38 19.12
CA LYS A 393 -0.32 28.04 19.70
C LYS A 393 -0.07 28.11 21.22
N ASN A 394 0.74 29.08 21.66
CA ASN A 394 1.00 29.32 23.08
C ASN A 394 -0.22 29.88 23.82
N SER A 395 -0.97 30.80 23.21
CA SER A 395 -2.22 31.32 23.77
C SER A 395 -3.26 30.23 23.92
N LEU A 396 -3.42 29.34 22.92
CA LEU A 396 -4.32 28.19 23.00
C LEU A 396 -3.97 27.29 24.19
N ARG A 397 -2.68 27.09 24.47
CA ARG A 397 -2.25 26.31 25.65
C ARG A 397 -2.77 26.93 26.94
N GLN A 398 -2.66 28.27 27.09
CA GLN A 398 -3.14 28.97 28.26
C GLN A 398 -4.67 28.91 28.38
N GLU A 399 -5.39 29.08 27.29
CA GLU A 399 -6.85 28.95 27.24
C GLU A 399 -7.31 27.57 27.72
N LEU A 400 -6.62 26.50 27.27
CA LEU A 400 -6.93 25.13 27.69
C LEU A 400 -6.61 24.89 29.18
N ILE A 401 -5.54 25.48 29.70
CA ILE A 401 -5.19 25.43 31.12
C ILE A 401 -6.27 26.12 31.95
N ASP A 402 -6.70 27.31 31.53
CA ASP A 402 -7.70 28.11 32.22
C ASP A 402 -9.09 27.45 32.19
N ALA A 403 -9.39 26.70 31.14
CA ALA A 403 -10.64 25.93 30.98
C ALA A 403 -10.63 24.56 31.69
N SER A 404 -9.46 24.11 32.18
CA SER A 404 -9.32 22.81 32.85
C SER A 404 -9.61 22.91 34.35
N ASP A 405 -10.51 22.07 34.87
CA ASP A 405 -10.81 21.97 36.32
C ASP A 405 -9.56 21.65 37.16
N SER A 406 -8.58 21.00 36.57
CA SER A 406 -7.31 20.65 37.23
C SER A 406 -6.23 21.74 37.12
N GLY A 407 -6.45 22.80 36.35
CA GLY A 407 -5.46 23.82 36.02
C GLY A 407 -4.24 23.27 35.27
N LYS A 408 -4.37 22.08 34.66
CA LYS A 408 -3.28 21.42 33.91
C LYS A 408 -3.82 20.87 32.59
N VAL A 409 -2.99 20.96 31.56
CA VAL A 409 -3.22 20.38 30.24
C VAL A 409 -2.01 19.54 29.84
N THR A 410 -2.26 18.31 29.43
CA THR A 410 -1.19 17.44 28.93
C THR A 410 -0.73 17.90 27.55
N MET A 411 0.51 17.59 27.17
CA MET A 411 1.02 17.87 25.82
C MET A 411 0.15 17.24 24.73
N VAL A 412 -0.32 16.03 24.96
CA VAL A 412 -1.24 15.33 24.03
C VAL A 412 -2.52 16.13 23.81
N GLN A 413 -3.15 16.62 24.86
CA GLN A 413 -4.37 17.44 24.74
C GLN A 413 -4.10 18.75 24.00
N TRP A 414 -3.00 19.43 24.31
CA TRP A 414 -2.61 20.66 23.64
C TRP A 414 -2.29 20.45 22.17
N ASN A 415 -1.47 19.46 21.84
CA ASN A 415 -1.13 19.13 20.45
C ASN A 415 -2.36 18.71 19.66
N SER A 416 -3.24 17.89 20.23
CA SER A 416 -4.50 17.50 19.59
C SER A 416 -5.41 18.70 19.29
N ALA A 417 -5.52 19.63 20.25
CA ALA A 417 -6.29 20.86 20.05
C ALA A 417 -5.65 21.71 18.93
N TRP A 418 -4.32 21.91 18.99
CA TRP A 418 -3.60 22.68 17.96
C TRP A 418 -3.73 22.07 16.57
N GLN A 419 -3.63 20.74 16.44
CA GLN A 419 -3.81 20.05 15.17
C GLN A 419 -5.16 20.32 14.50
N LYS A 420 -6.23 20.49 15.29
CA LYS A 420 -7.54 20.86 14.75
C LYS A 420 -7.50 22.21 14.03
N PHE A 421 -6.86 23.20 14.65
CA PHE A 421 -6.71 24.55 14.08
C PHE A 421 -5.77 24.52 12.86
N SER A 422 -4.60 23.87 13.01
CA SER A 422 -3.63 23.77 11.92
C SER A 422 -4.24 23.12 10.67
N ARG A 423 -4.90 21.97 10.82
CA ARG A 423 -5.58 21.31 9.70
C ARG A 423 -6.67 22.16 9.07
N SER A 424 -7.44 22.90 9.89
CA SER A 424 -8.45 23.81 9.36
C SER A 424 -7.83 24.96 8.54
N ARG A 425 -6.71 25.52 9.03
CA ARG A 425 -5.94 26.52 8.28
C ARG A 425 -5.42 25.97 6.95
N ASP A 426 -4.87 24.75 6.96
CA ASP A 426 -4.34 24.11 5.75
C ASP A 426 -5.44 23.94 4.68
N VAL A 427 -6.67 23.59 5.09
CA VAL A 427 -7.82 23.52 4.17
C VAL A 427 -8.12 24.89 3.57
N TYR A 428 -8.13 25.98 4.38
CA TYR A 428 -8.36 27.31 3.85
C TYR A 428 -7.24 27.78 2.90
N ILE A 429 -5.99 27.40 3.18
CA ILE A 429 -4.87 27.63 2.26
C ILE A 429 -5.12 26.91 0.92
N THR A 430 -5.50 25.63 0.97
CA THR A 430 -5.79 24.84 -0.23
C THR A 430 -6.90 25.48 -1.06
N ILE A 431 -8.03 25.85 -0.42
CA ILE A 431 -9.15 26.53 -1.10
C ILE A 431 -8.67 27.82 -1.77
N LYS A 432 -8.01 28.71 -1.01
CA LYS A 432 -7.52 29.98 -1.52
C LYS A 432 -6.57 29.80 -2.70
N THR A 433 -5.63 28.84 -2.59
CA THR A 433 -4.67 28.59 -3.67
C THR A 433 -5.36 28.12 -4.94
N ILE A 434 -6.38 27.25 -4.84
CA ILE A 434 -7.18 26.83 -6.00
C ILE A 434 -7.96 28.02 -6.59
N GLU A 435 -8.61 28.84 -5.75
CA GLU A 435 -9.36 30.02 -6.21
C GLU A 435 -8.46 31.06 -6.92
N GLU A 436 -7.22 31.23 -6.46
CA GLU A 436 -6.23 32.11 -7.12
C GLU A 436 -5.86 31.63 -8.54
N THR A 437 -6.10 30.36 -8.89
CA THR A 437 -5.94 29.85 -10.27
C THR A 437 -7.12 30.16 -11.18
N GLY A 438 -8.20 30.76 -10.68
CA GLY A 438 -9.43 31.00 -11.42
C GLY A 438 -10.35 29.78 -11.51
N ASN A 439 -10.17 28.81 -10.62
CA ASN A 439 -11.05 27.68 -10.39
C ASN A 439 -11.82 27.86 -9.07
N ASP A 440 -12.84 27.05 -8.82
CA ASP A 440 -13.62 27.10 -7.60
C ASP A 440 -13.25 25.93 -6.66
N ALA A 441 -13.33 26.15 -5.35
CA ALA A 441 -13.17 25.10 -4.35
C ALA A 441 -14.17 25.24 -3.21
N SER A 442 -14.68 24.12 -2.72
CA SER A 442 -15.51 24.05 -1.50
C SER A 442 -15.04 22.92 -0.60
N TYR A 443 -15.27 23.07 0.71
CA TYR A 443 -14.97 22.02 1.67
C TYR A 443 -16.25 21.51 2.32
N HIS A 444 -16.35 20.19 2.43
CA HIS A 444 -17.48 19.49 3.01
C HIS A 444 -17.00 18.55 4.13
N SER A 445 -17.54 18.77 5.34
CA SER A 445 -17.23 17.92 6.49
C SER A 445 -18.10 16.66 6.44
N VAL A 446 -17.59 15.63 5.82
CA VAL A 446 -18.24 14.32 5.66
C VAL A 446 -17.21 13.20 5.74
N ASP A 447 -17.55 12.09 6.40
CA ASP A 447 -16.72 10.89 6.40
C ASP A 447 -16.93 10.13 5.07
N VAL A 448 -15.84 9.69 4.44
CA VAL A 448 -15.94 8.90 3.19
C VAL A 448 -16.69 7.59 3.38
N MET A 449 -16.79 7.09 4.62
CA MET A 449 -17.57 5.91 4.94
C MET A 449 -19.08 6.20 5.14
N ASP A 450 -19.49 7.46 5.18
CA ASP A 450 -20.88 7.87 5.27
C ASP A 450 -21.52 7.93 3.87
N ALA A 451 -21.99 6.79 3.40
CA ALA A 451 -22.56 6.65 2.06
C ALA A 451 -23.82 7.50 1.85
N ASP A 452 -24.66 7.67 2.89
CA ASP A 452 -25.87 8.50 2.81
C ASP A 452 -25.48 9.98 2.76
N GLY A 453 -24.59 10.42 3.64
CA GLY A 453 -24.06 11.79 3.64
C GLY A 453 -23.40 12.18 2.32
N LEU A 454 -22.69 11.23 1.66
CA LEU A 454 -22.08 11.49 0.36
C LEU A 454 -23.11 11.52 -0.78
N ARG A 455 -24.16 10.68 -0.75
CA ARG A 455 -25.27 10.79 -1.70
C ARG A 455 -26.02 12.12 -1.57
N ASP A 456 -26.31 12.54 -0.34
CA ASP A 456 -26.94 13.84 -0.05
C ASP A 456 -26.06 15.00 -0.54
N LEU A 457 -24.75 14.93 -0.32
CA LEU A 457 -23.81 15.90 -0.84
C LEU A 457 -23.86 15.95 -2.37
N GLY A 458 -23.77 14.82 -3.06
CA GLY A 458 -23.84 14.74 -4.52
C GLY A 458 -25.10 15.39 -5.04
N ALA A 459 -26.26 15.08 -4.47
CA ALA A 459 -27.55 15.65 -4.85
C ALA A 459 -27.63 17.17 -4.60
N SER A 460 -26.97 17.67 -3.54
CA SER A 460 -27.02 19.09 -3.13
C SER A 460 -25.98 19.98 -3.80
N LEU A 461 -24.96 19.41 -4.45
CA LEU A 461 -23.84 20.18 -5.02
C LEU A 461 -24.24 21.11 -6.16
N GLY A 462 -25.42 20.84 -6.79
CA GLY A 462 -26.00 21.67 -7.84
C GLY A 462 -25.26 21.61 -9.18
N ARG A 463 -24.30 20.72 -9.34
CA ARG A 463 -23.53 20.45 -10.56
C ARG A 463 -23.13 18.98 -10.64
N PRO A 464 -23.12 18.37 -11.85
CA PRO A 464 -22.73 16.97 -12.02
C PRO A 464 -21.26 16.74 -11.62
N ILE A 465 -20.99 15.69 -10.87
CA ILE A 465 -19.63 15.27 -10.55
C ILE A 465 -19.08 14.48 -11.74
N THR A 466 -17.91 14.91 -12.25
CA THR A 466 -17.25 14.33 -13.43
C THR A 466 -15.92 13.66 -13.12
N GLY A 467 -15.39 13.89 -11.91
CA GLY A 467 -14.13 13.31 -11.49
C GLY A 467 -14.10 12.91 -10.02
N ILE A 468 -13.35 11.86 -9.72
CA ILE A 468 -13.05 11.42 -8.34
C ILE A 468 -11.55 11.39 -8.15
N ILE A 469 -11.10 11.97 -7.01
CA ILE A 469 -9.77 11.70 -6.46
C ILE A 469 -9.96 11.13 -5.06
N HIS A 470 -9.56 9.87 -4.86
CA HIS A 470 -9.65 9.21 -3.58
C HIS A 470 -8.28 9.12 -2.89
N GLY A 471 -8.00 10.10 -2.04
CA GLY A 471 -6.77 10.19 -1.25
C GLY A 471 -6.94 9.87 0.24
N ALA A 472 -8.18 9.62 0.70
CA ALA A 472 -8.40 9.24 2.09
C ALA A 472 -7.85 7.83 2.37
N GLY A 473 -7.23 7.66 3.53
CA GLY A 473 -6.68 6.39 3.98
C GLY A 473 -6.23 6.45 5.44
N LEU A 474 -6.07 5.28 6.01
CA LEU A 474 -5.49 5.06 7.33
C LEU A 474 -4.32 4.08 7.17
N GLU A 475 -3.35 4.20 8.06
CA GLU A 475 -2.22 3.29 8.15
C GLU A 475 -1.93 3.05 9.64
N ASP A 476 -1.79 1.78 10.03
CA ASP A 476 -1.36 1.33 11.36
C ASP A 476 -0.51 0.07 11.17
N SER A 477 0.79 0.28 10.99
CA SER A 477 1.75 -0.80 10.79
C SER A 477 1.92 -1.62 12.06
N LYS A 478 1.55 -2.90 11.98
CA LYS A 478 1.75 -3.92 13.01
C LYS A 478 1.84 -5.29 12.37
N LEU A 479 2.70 -6.15 12.90
CA LEU A 479 2.80 -7.53 12.46
C LEU A 479 1.46 -8.25 12.63
N VAL A 480 1.20 -9.25 11.80
CA VAL A 480 -0.04 -10.05 11.83
C VAL A 480 -0.33 -10.58 13.23
N ALA A 481 0.69 -11.09 13.94
CA ALA A 481 0.54 -11.63 15.30
C ALA A 481 -0.07 -10.64 16.30
N SER A 482 0.19 -9.35 16.16
CA SER A 482 -0.20 -8.30 17.11
C SER A 482 -1.25 -7.32 16.58
N LYS A 483 -1.66 -7.45 15.30
CA LYS A 483 -2.61 -6.55 14.66
C LYS A 483 -4.03 -6.78 15.17
N ASP A 484 -4.71 -5.70 15.56
CA ASP A 484 -6.11 -5.75 15.98
C ASP A 484 -7.05 -5.92 14.76
N TYR A 485 -8.01 -6.84 14.87
CA TYR A 485 -8.95 -7.14 13.79
C TYR A 485 -9.79 -5.92 13.37
N ASN A 486 -10.24 -5.08 14.32
CA ASN A 486 -11.06 -3.93 13.99
C ASN A 486 -10.23 -2.84 13.29
N VAL A 487 -8.94 -2.75 13.61
CA VAL A 487 -8.00 -1.87 12.90
C VAL A 487 -7.79 -2.38 11.48
N PHE A 488 -7.55 -3.68 11.31
CA PHE A 488 -7.43 -4.33 10.01
C PHE A 488 -8.65 -4.05 9.12
N ASP A 489 -9.87 -4.30 9.63
CA ASP A 489 -11.12 -4.01 8.93
C ASP A 489 -11.23 -2.53 8.55
N LYS A 490 -10.99 -1.64 9.52
CA LYS A 490 -11.15 -0.20 9.31
C LYS A 490 -10.20 0.36 8.26
N VAL A 491 -8.94 -0.08 8.22
CA VAL A 491 -7.96 0.35 7.22
C VAL A 491 -8.44 0.00 5.81
N ILE A 492 -8.95 -1.21 5.61
CA ILE A 492 -9.50 -1.64 4.31
C ILE A 492 -10.76 -0.84 3.96
N ARG A 493 -11.71 -0.74 4.88
CA ARG A 493 -13.02 -0.14 4.62
C ARG A 493 -12.94 1.35 4.30
N VAL A 494 -12.06 2.11 4.96
CA VAL A 494 -11.89 3.55 4.63
C VAL A 494 -11.53 3.75 3.16
N LYS A 495 -10.76 2.86 2.57
CA LYS A 495 -10.42 2.91 1.15
C LYS A 495 -11.53 2.31 0.27
N VAL A 496 -12.02 1.13 0.58
CA VAL A 496 -12.92 0.38 -0.29
C VAL A 496 -14.37 0.89 -0.19
N ASP A 497 -14.92 1.01 1.02
CA ASP A 497 -16.27 1.56 1.22
C ASP A 497 -16.28 3.06 0.87
N GLY A 498 -15.16 3.77 1.18
CA GLY A 498 -14.98 5.16 0.79
C GLY A 498 -15.04 5.36 -0.72
N TRP A 499 -14.40 4.50 -1.49
CA TRP A 499 -14.49 4.52 -2.95
C TRP A 499 -15.93 4.34 -3.44
N GLN A 500 -16.66 3.36 -2.89
CA GLN A 500 -18.05 3.12 -3.26
C GLN A 500 -18.97 4.29 -2.90
N SER A 501 -18.77 4.87 -1.73
CA SER A 501 -19.56 6.03 -1.30
C SER A 501 -19.34 7.23 -2.24
N LEU A 502 -18.11 7.41 -2.75
CA LEU A 502 -17.81 8.43 -3.76
C LEU A 502 -18.50 8.17 -5.09
N LEU A 503 -18.57 6.89 -5.54
CA LEU A 503 -19.36 6.52 -6.73
C LEU A 503 -20.84 6.82 -6.53
N GLY A 504 -21.40 6.55 -5.34
CA GLY A 504 -22.77 6.93 -4.98
C GLY A 504 -23.04 8.45 -5.02
N ALA A 505 -22.03 9.26 -4.68
CA ALA A 505 -22.13 10.72 -4.82
C ALA A 505 -22.14 11.17 -6.28
N VAL A 506 -21.37 10.51 -7.17
CA VAL A 506 -21.41 10.77 -8.62
C VAL A 506 -22.82 10.47 -9.16
N GLU A 507 -23.35 9.30 -8.86
CA GLU A 507 -24.67 8.88 -9.31
C GLU A 507 -25.76 9.85 -8.85
N SER A 508 -25.77 10.22 -7.56
CA SER A 508 -26.78 11.14 -7.00
C SER A 508 -26.66 12.57 -7.51
N SER A 509 -25.48 12.99 -7.99
CA SER A 509 -25.29 14.28 -8.67
C SER A 509 -25.83 14.32 -10.09
N GLY A 510 -26.21 13.17 -10.67
CA GLY A 510 -26.53 13.01 -12.10
C GLY A 510 -25.30 13.14 -13.00
N GLY A 511 -24.10 12.94 -12.46
CA GLY A 511 -22.84 13.04 -13.20
C GLY A 511 -22.45 11.74 -13.90
N GLU A 512 -21.54 11.87 -14.86
CA GLU A 512 -20.85 10.77 -15.51
C GLU A 512 -19.34 10.93 -15.29
N LEU A 513 -18.69 9.87 -14.81
CA LEU A 513 -17.26 9.88 -14.58
C LEU A 513 -16.48 10.03 -15.88
N ARG A 514 -15.68 11.08 -15.97
CA ARG A 514 -14.68 11.30 -17.02
C ARG A 514 -13.28 10.91 -16.54
N PHE A 515 -13.02 11.09 -15.24
CA PHE A 515 -11.74 10.79 -14.61
C PHE A 515 -11.91 10.18 -13.22
N ALA A 516 -11.07 9.21 -12.89
CA ALA A 516 -10.96 8.64 -11.56
C ALA A 516 -9.50 8.40 -11.19
N SER A 517 -9.12 8.74 -9.95
CA SER A 517 -7.82 8.38 -9.43
C SER A 517 -7.89 7.97 -7.97
N CYS A 518 -7.18 6.90 -7.64
CA CYS A 518 -6.93 6.48 -6.27
C CYS A 518 -5.44 6.67 -5.94
N PHE A 519 -5.17 7.31 -4.81
CA PHE A 519 -3.83 7.36 -4.23
C PHE A 519 -3.60 6.04 -3.52
N THR A 520 -2.82 5.18 -4.14
CA THR A 520 -2.41 3.89 -3.59
C THR A 520 -0.98 3.97 -3.05
N SER A 521 -0.38 2.86 -2.71
CA SER A 521 0.96 2.80 -2.13
C SER A 521 1.80 1.72 -2.81
N VAL A 522 3.11 1.93 -2.86
CA VAL A 522 4.07 0.88 -3.23
C VAL A 522 3.89 -0.38 -2.37
N SER A 523 3.40 -0.25 -1.12
CA SER A 523 3.01 -1.39 -0.28
C SER A 523 1.91 -2.25 -0.91
N GLY A 524 0.95 -1.66 -1.63
CA GLY A 524 -0.07 -2.43 -2.36
C GLY A 524 0.53 -3.24 -3.50
N ARG A 525 1.54 -2.69 -4.19
CA ARG A 525 2.22 -3.39 -5.28
C ARG A 525 3.19 -4.47 -4.79
N PHE A 526 4.02 -4.16 -3.79
CA PHE A 526 5.14 -5.01 -3.37
C PHE A 526 4.91 -5.72 -2.04
N GLY A 527 3.93 -5.29 -1.24
CA GLY A 527 3.82 -5.65 0.17
C GLY A 527 4.74 -4.77 1.02
N ASN A 528 4.60 -4.85 2.33
CA ASN A 528 5.52 -4.25 3.28
C ASN A 528 5.31 -4.89 4.66
N ASN A 529 6.37 -4.94 5.46
CA ASN A 529 6.34 -5.51 6.80
C ASN A 529 5.27 -4.82 7.68
N GLY A 530 4.41 -5.61 8.32
CA GLY A 530 3.35 -5.10 9.21
C GLY A 530 2.19 -4.38 8.54
N GLN A 531 2.09 -4.36 7.21
CA GLN A 531 1.08 -3.60 6.46
C GLN A 531 0.08 -4.48 5.69
N THR A 532 -0.29 -5.63 6.22
CA THR A 532 -1.20 -6.58 5.56
C THR A 532 -2.56 -5.96 5.19
N ASP A 533 -3.15 -5.16 6.08
CA ASP A 533 -4.39 -4.40 5.86
C ASP A 533 -4.22 -3.28 4.81
N TYR A 534 -3.14 -2.51 4.96
CA TYR A 534 -2.86 -1.38 4.07
C TYR A 534 -2.52 -1.85 2.65
N SER A 535 -1.76 -2.95 2.52
CA SER A 535 -1.47 -3.57 1.23
C SER A 535 -2.71 -4.17 0.58
N ALA A 536 -3.57 -4.85 1.35
CA ALA A 536 -4.85 -5.37 0.87
C ALA A 536 -5.73 -4.24 0.29
N ALA A 537 -5.92 -3.16 1.04
CA ALA A 537 -6.74 -2.02 0.64
C ALA A 537 -6.22 -1.35 -0.64
N ASN A 538 -4.91 -1.13 -0.72
CA ASN A 538 -4.28 -0.50 -1.89
C ASN A 538 -4.28 -1.42 -3.12
N SER A 539 -4.13 -2.75 -2.95
CA SER A 539 -4.24 -3.72 -4.05
C SER A 539 -5.64 -3.76 -4.66
N ILE A 540 -6.70 -3.65 -3.83
CA ILE A 540 -8.08 -3.56 -4.32
C ILE A 540 -8.27 -2.31 -5.20
N LEU A 541 -7.87 -1.13 -4.70
CA LEU A 541 -8.05 0.12 -5.43
C LEU A 541 -7.19 0.20 -6.69
N ASP A 542 -5.99 -0.37 -6.66
CA ASP A 542 -5.11 -0.46 -7.83
C ASP A 542 -5.77 -1.28 -8.95
N ALA A 543 -6.32 -2.46 -8.60
CA ALA A 543 -7.04 -3.30 -9.54
C ALA A 543 -8.36 -2.67 -10.01
N GLU A 544 -9.06 -1.93 -9.15
CA GLU A 544 -10.30 -1.24 -9.50
C GLU A 544 -10.08 -0.14 -10.55
N MET A 545 -9.01 0.65 -10.44
CA MET A 545 -8.67 1.64 -11.46
C MET A 545 -8.32 0.98 -12.79
N ALA A 546 -7.60 -0.16 -12.78
CA ALA A 546 -7.33 -0.93 -13.98
C ALA A 546 -8.63 -1.43 -14.64
N ARG A 547 -9.57 -1.96 -13.84
CA ARG A 547 -10.88 -2.43 -14.29
C ARG A 547 -11.72 -1.31 -14.93
N LEU A 548 -11.77 -0.14 -14.29
CA LEU A 548 -12.51 1.02 -14.83
C LEU A 548 -11.97 1.48 -16.18
N THR A 549 -10.66 1.56 -16.33
CA THR A 549 -10.03 1.92 -17.60
C THR A 549 -10.33 0.86 -18.67
N ALA A 550 -10.25 -0.42 -18.32
CA ALA A 550 -10.50 -1.52 -19.23
C ALA A 550 -11.94 -1.58 -19.71
N SER A 551 -12.90 -1.29 -18.83
CA SER A 551 -14.33 -1.25 -19.18
C SER A 551 -14.71 -0.08 -20.08
N GLY A 552 -13.81 0.91 -20.25
CA GLY A 552 -14.10 2.13 -21.00
C GLY A 552 -15.08 3.08 -20.30
N THR A 553 -15.38 2.85 -19.02
CA THR A 553 -16.31 3.69 -18.25
C THR A 553 -15.76 5.10 -18.11
N CYS A 554 -14.51 5.22 -17.73
CA CYS A 554 -13.81 6.50 -17.63
C CYS A 554 -12.29 6.27 -17.76
N ARG A 555 -11.55 7.36 -17.88
CA ARG A 555 -10.11 7.32 -17.71
C ARG A 555 -9.80 7.18 -16.21
N ALA A 556 -9.13 6.08 -15.82
CA ALA A 556 -8.83 5.82 -14.42
C ALA A 556 -7.36 5.44 -14.22
N VAL A 557 -6.76 5.93 -13.14
CA VAL A 557 -5.37 5.65 -12.79
C VAL A 557 -5.19 5.44 -11.29
N ALA A 558 -4.51 4.36 -10.92
CA ALA A 558 -3.94 4.20 -9.60
C ALA A 558 -2.49 4.69 -9.62
N VAL A 559 -2.14 5.58 -8.72
CA VAL A 559 -0.75 5.99 -8.52
C VAL A 559 -0.28 5.45 -7.18
N ALA A 560 0.62 4.47 -7.24
CA ALA A 560 1.23 3.86 -6.06
C ALA A 560 2.46 4.67 -5.63
N TRP A 561 2.33 5.38 -4.53
CA TRP A 561 3.33 6.31 -4.02
C TRP A 561 4.30 5.66 -3.04
N THR A 562 5.57 6.03 -3.13
CA THR A 562 6.48 6.01 -1.98
C THR A 562 6.15 7.14 -1.01
N GLY A 563 6.87 7.24 0.12
CA GLY A 563 6.70 8.36 1.06
C GLY A 563 7.00 9.71 0.40
N TRP A 564 6.12 10.71 0.59
CA TRP A 564 6.36 12.07 0.12
C TRP A 564 7.18 12.85 1.15
N ARG A 565 8.24 13.52 0.69
CA ARG A 565 9.07 14.39 1.51
C ARG A 565 8.27 15.65 1.90
N ASP A 566 8.35 16.05 3.13
CA ASP A 566 7.78 17.29 3.67
C ASP A 566 6.24 17.38 3.72
N VAL A 567 5.49 16.39 3.23
CA VAL A 567 4.02 16.35 3.29
C VAL A 567 3.49 14.94 3.55
N GLY A 568 2.27 14.86 4.09
CA GLY A 568 1.55 13.61 4.27
C GLY A 568 1.96 12.79 5.49
N MET A 569 1.83 11.47 5.41
CA MET A 569 2.10 10.55 6.53
C MET A 569 3.61 10.45 6.84
N ALA A 570 4.45 10.54 5.84
CA ALA A 570 5.91 10.43 5.98
C ALA A 570 6.57 11.60 6.77
N THR A 571 5.84 12.68 7.06
CA THR A 571 6.32 13.78 7.91
C THR A 571 6.12 13.53 9.40
N ARG A 572 5.48 12.41 9.78
CA ARG A 572 5.19 12.09 11.17
C ARG A 572 6.38 11.38 11.82
N GLY A 573 6.83 11.94 12.96
CA GLY A 573 7.86 11.30 13.78
C GLY A 573 9.20 11.09 13.04
N SER A 574 9.78 9.91 13.18
CA SER A 574 11.06 9.51 12.59
C SER A 574 10.94 8.81 11.22
N PHE A 575 9.83 8.92 10.53
CA PHE A 575 9.58 8.23 9.26
C PHE A 575 10.72 8.40 8.26
N GLN A 576 11.26 9.63 8.12
CA GLN A 576 12.37 9.88 7.22
C GLN A 576 13.62 9.07 7.59
N ALA A 577 13.95 8.97 8.89
CA ALA A 577 15.08 8.16 9.33
C ALA A 577 14.87 6.66 9.08
N VAL A 578 13.63 6.18 9.21
CA VAL A 578 13.27 4.79 8.89
C VAL A 578 13.42 4.51 7.39
N PHE A 579 12.94 5.41 6.53
CA PHE A 579 13.12 5.27 5.08
C PHE A 579 14.59 5.30 4.69
N ASP A 580 15.38 6.23 5.27
CA ASP A 580 16.81 6.33 5.01
C ASP A 580 17.55 5.05 5.45
N ALA A 581 17.21 4.49 6.60
CA ALA A 581 17.79 3.24 7.12
C ALA A 581 17.41 2.02 6.27
N ALA A 582 16.19 1.99 5.74
CA ALA A 582 15.71 0.94 4.84
C ALA A 582 16.20 1.12 3.39
N GLY A 583 16.87 2.20 3.05
CA GLY A 583 17.31 2.52 1.70
C GLY A 583 16.16 2.87 0.75
N ILE A 584 15.05 3.41 1.29
CA ILE A 584 13.87 3.76 0.52
C ILE A 584 13.91 5.25 0.15
N ASP A 585 13.83 5.56 -1.13
CA ASP A 585 13.77 6.94 -1.60
C ASP A 585 12.38 7.56 -1.34
N THR A 586 12.38 8.79 -0.83
CA THR A 586 11.18 9.61 -0.67
C THR A 586 11.06 10.60 -1.83
N ILE A 587 9.84 10.78 -2.35
CA ILE A 587 9.58 11.69 -3.47
C ILE A 587 9.39 13.13 -2.98
N SER A 588 9.97 14.10 -3.69
CA SER A 588 9.72 15.52 -3.44
C SER A 588 8.28 15.91 -3.81
N VAL A 589 7.78 16.97 -3.19
CA VAL A 589 6.44 17.49 -3.50
C VAL A 589 6.33 17.87 -4.98
N ASP A 590 7.34 18.56 -5.53
CA ASP A 590 7.35 19.00 -6.92
C ASP A 590 7.30 17.82 -7.89
N LYS A 591 8.11 16.77 -7.64
CA LYS A 591 8.14 15.58 -8.50
C LYS A 591 6.85 14.76 -8.39
N GLY A 592 6.29 14.62 -7.18
CA GLY A 592 5.02 13.95 -7.00
C GLY A 592 3.86 14.69 -7.70
N VAL A 593 3.83 16.02 -7.59
CA VAL A 593 2.86 16.87 -8.31
C VAL A 593 3.03 16.75 -9.83
N GLU A 594 4.26 16.80 -10.35
CA GLU A 594 4.55 16.61 -11.77
C GLU A 594 3.97 15.29 -12.29
N ILE A 595 4.25 14.17 -11.61
CA ILE A 595 3.72 12.87 -12.00
C ILE A 595 2.19 12.87 -11.96
N PHE A 596 1.57 13.36 -10.88
CA PHE A 596 0.12 13.34 -10.75
C PHE A 596 -0.58 14.22 -11.78
N VAL A 597 -0.08 15.41 -12.03
CA VAL A 597 -0.62 16.32 -13.07
C VAL A 597 -0.55 15.67 -14.45
N GLY A 598 0.57 15.03 -14.77
CA GLY A 598 0.72 14.26 -15.99
C GLY A 598 -0.37 13.19 -16.14
N GLU A 599 -0.56 12.34 -15.12
CA GLU A 599 -1.60 11.30 -15.14
C GLU A 599 -3.01 11.88 -15.21
N ALA A 600 -3.26 12.97 -14.49
CA ALA A 600 -4.57 13.59 -14.44
C ALA A 600 -4.99 14.30 -15.73
N LEU A 601 -4.05 14.95 -16.43
CA LEU A 601 -4.35 15.85 -17.56
C LEU A 601 -3.88 15.34 -18.93
N GLN A 602 -2.96 14.36 -18.99
CA GLN A 602 -2.43 13.88 -20.29
C GLN A 602 -3.06 12.57 -20.77
N GLY A 603 -3.59 11.79 -19.88
CA GLY A 603 -4.22 10.55 -20.26
C GLY A 603 -3.43 9.32 -19.90
N GLY A 604 -4.06 8.44 -19.23
CA GLY A 604 -3.48 7.55 -18.40
C GLY A 604 -3.29 6.13 -18.77
N LYS A 605 -2.31 5.61 -18.18
CA LYS A 605 -2.09 4.20 -17.98
C LYS A 605 -2.82 3.78 -16.71
N ARG A 606 -3.17 2.50 -16.61
CA ARG A 606 -4.02 1.95 -15.56
C ARG A 606 -3.35 1.93 -14.19
N ARG A 607 -2.05 1.64 -14.15
CA ARG A 607 -1.23 1.48 -12.94
C ARG A 607 0.10 2.18 -13.10
N VAL A 608 0.40 3.04 -12.15
CA VAL A 608 1.61 3.85 -12.15
C VAL A 608 2.25 3.82 -10.76
N LEU A 609 3.60 3.79 -10.71
CA LEU A 609 4.33 3.99 -9.46
C LEU A 609 5.03 5.35 -9.50
N GLY A 610 4.99 6.05 -8.39
CA GLY A 610 5.80 7.25 -8.14
C GLY A 610 6.83 6.95 -7.06
N CYS A 611 7.99 6.42 -7.45
CA CYS A 611 9.02 5.99 -6.51
C CYS A 611 10.43 6.01 -7.12
N GLY A 612 11.43 5.96 -6.26
CA GLY A 612 12.82 5.65 -6.58
C GLY A 612 13.19 4.26 -6.10
N ASN A 613 14.35 4.13 -5.45
CA ASN A 613 14.76 2.89 -4.80
C ASN A 613 13.78 2.54 -3.67
N LEU A 614 13.36 1.29 -3.60
CA LEU A 614 12.47 0.78 -2.57
C LEU A 614 13.21 -0.02 -1.47
N GLY A 615 14.54 -0.10 -1.54
CA GLY A 615 15.35 -0.75 -0.52
C GLY A 615 14.89 -2.18 -0.23
N THR A 616 14.55 -2.46 1.02
CA THR A 616 14.10 -3.79 1.45
C THR A 616 12.77 -4.23 0.83
N MET A 617 11.94 -3.33 0.31
CA MET A 617 10.70 -3.67 -0.39
C MET A 617 10.92 -4.15 -1.82
N ASP A 618 12.11 -3.93 -2.40
CA ASP A 618 12.46 -4.42 -3.76
C ASP A 618 12.93 -5.88 -3.71
N ALA A 619 12.06 -6.76 -3.23
CA ALA A 619 12.33 -8.19 -3.12
C ALA A 619 11.99 -8.98 -4.41
N PHE A 620 11.40 -8.32 -5.43
CA PHE A 620 10.78 -9.02 -6.56
C PHE A 620 11.43 -8.76 -7.92
N ASP A 621 12.60 -8.12 -7.98
CA ASP A 621 13.29 -7.76 -9.25
C ASP A 621 12.30 -7.22 -10.32
N ALA A 622 11.43 -6.30 -9.90
CA ALA A 622 10.31 -5.86 -10.72
C ALA A 622 10.63 -4.67 -11.64
N PHE A 623 11.73 -3.96 -11.40
CA PHE A 623 12.06 -2.75 -12.16
C PHE A 623 12.86 -3.09 -13.42
N ARG A 624 12.43 -2.48 -14.54
CA ARG A 624 13.05 -2.64 -15.85
C ARG A 624 13.41 -1.28 -16.42
N GLU A 625 14.51 -1.20 -17.13
CA GLU A 625 14.74 -0.05 -18.03
C GLU A 625 13.62 -0.01 -19.07
N ALA A 626 13.24 1.20 -19.49
CA ALA A 626 12.18 1.36 -20.49
C ALA A 626 12.50 0.48 -21.72
N PRO A 627 11.54 -0.30 -22.22
CA PRO A 627 11.76 -1.09 -23.42
C PRO A 627 12.17 -0.15 -24.54
N LEU A 628 13.24 -0.49 -25.23
CA LEU A 628 13.75 0.32 -26.32
C LEU A 628 12.65 0.44 -27.38
N ARG A 629 12.04 1.61 -27.50
CA ARG A 629 11.06 1.89 -28.56
C ARG A 629 11.80 2.06 -29.86
N LEU A 630 11.95 0.96 -30.60
CA LEU A 630 12.45 1.03 -31.97
C LEU A 630 11.48 1.83 -32.82
N PRO A 631 11.97 2.71 -33.72
CA PRO A 631 11.12 3.29 -34.75
C PRO A 631 10.29 2.18 -35.44
N ALA A 632 9.03 2.43 -35.73
CA ALA A 632 8.10 1.41 -36.26
C ALA A 632 8.66 0.71 -37.52
N GLU A 633 9.41 1.44 -38.34
CA GLU A 633 10.12 0.91 -39.51
C GLU A 633 11.23 -0.09 -39.13
N MET A 634 11.97 0.18 -38.06
CA MET A 634 13.04 -0.67 -37.57
C MET A 634 12.47 -1.89 -36.82
N ALA A 635 11.43 -1.71 -36.02
CA ALA A 635 10.75 -2.79 -35.33
C ALA A 635 10.14 -3.82 -36.31
N SER A 636 9.55 -3.35 -37.41
CA SER A 636 9.00 -4.23 -38.46
C SER A 636 10.09 -5.02 -39.22
N VAL A 637 11.26 -4.43 -39.39
CA VAL A 637 12.39 -5.08 -40.05
C VAL A 637 13.02 -6.14 -39.14
N ILE A 638 13.14 -5.87 -37.84
CA ILE A 638 13.75 -6.79 -36.87
C ILE A 638 12.79 -7.94 -36.53
N ALA A 639 11.47 -7.70 -36.56
CA ALA A 639 10.46 -8.72 -36.33
C ALA A 639 10.37 -9.76 -37.47
N ASP A 640 11.09 -9.60 -38.59
CA ASP A 640 11.12 -10.58 -39.66
C ASP A 640 12.13 -11.71 -39.31
N PRO A 641 11.66 -12.90 -38.89
CA PRO A 641 12.53 -13.99 -38.46
C PRO A 641 13.38 -14.57 -39.60
N TYR A 642 13.02 -14.31 -40.86
CA TYR A 642 13.80 -14.73 -42.03
C TYR A 642 14.96 -13.78 -42.33
N ARG A 643 14.88 -12.54 -41.87
CA ARG A 643 15.89 -11.53 -42.12
C ARG A 643 16.91 -11.44 -40.99
N PHE A 644 16.45 -11.69 -39.74
CA PHE A 644 17.29 -11.66 -38.55
C PHE A 644 17.04 -12.88 -37.66
N PRO A 645 17.40 -14.10 -38.11
CA PRO A 645 17.07 -15.34 -37.39
C PRO A 645 17.83 -15.50 -36.04
N PHE A 646 18.74 -14.59 -35.73
CA PHE A 646 19.55 -14.61 -34.50
C PHE A 646 19.31 -13.37 -33.63
N VAL A 647 18.15 -12.74 -33.71
CA VAL A 647 17.80 -11.60 -32.87
C VAL A 647 16.50 -11.90 -32.13
N ASP A 648 16.62 -12.35 -30.88
CA ASP A 648 15.45 -12.56 -30.00
C ASP A 648 15.05 -11.25 -29.34
N LYS A 649 16.04 -10.42 -28.96
CA LYS A 649 15.82 -9.18 -28.25
C LYS A 649 16.85 -8.12 -28.63
N VAL A 650 16.39 -6.88 -28.78
CA VAL A 650 17.28 -5.72 -28.92
C VAL A 650 17.48 -5.11 -27.54
N LEU A 651 18.73 -5.01 -27.09
CA LEU A 651 19.08 -4.48 -25.77
C LEU A 651 19.36 -2.98 -25.80
N SER A 652 20.00 -2.47 -26.85
CA SER A 652 20.24 -1.03 -27.00
C SER A 652 20.42 -0.62 -28.47
N VAL A 653 20.13 0.65 -28.74
CA VAL A 653 20.46 1.33 -30.01
C VAL A 653 21.20 2.60 -29.65
N ASP A 654 22.35 2.83 -30.24
CA ASP A 654 23.10 4.07 -30.09
C ASP A 654 22.71 5.15 -31.12
N GLU A 655 23.18 6.38 -30.93
CA GLU A 655 22.94 7.51 -31.86
C GLU A 655 23.44 7.26 -33.28
N ARG A 656 24.31 6.25 -33.47
CA ARG A 656 24.85 5.82 -34.78
C ARG A 656 24.06 4.67 -35.38
N GLN A 657 22.91 4.32 -34.78
CA GLN A 657 22.05 3.19 -35.17
C GLN A 657 22.72 1.81 -35.02
N SER A 658 23.75 1.70 -34.16
CA SER A 658 24.33 0.40 -33.82
C SER A 658 23.38 -0.32 -32.83
N LEU A 659 23.14 -1.61 -33.09
CA LEU A 659 22.25 -2.45 -32.28
C LEU A 659 23.10 -3.38 -31.39
N VAL A 660 22.74 -3.44 -30.10
CA VAL A 660 23.15 -4.54 -29.23
C VAL A 660 21.94 -5.48 -29.11
N THR A 661 22.13 -6.73 -29.44
CA THR A 661 21.07 -7.74 -29.48
C THR A 661 21.45 -8.94 -28.61
N GLN A 662 20.41 -9.62 -28.12
CA GLN A 662 20.54 -10.88 -27.40
C GLN A 662 19.86 -11.99 -28.20
N THR A 663 20.47 -13.15 -28.23
CA THR A 663 19.90 -14.37 -28.81
C THR A 663 20.13 -15.52 -27.87
N THR A 664 19.08 -16.29 -27.60
CA THR A 664 19.15 -17.54 -26.84
C THR A 664 19.31 -18.69 -27.82
N LEU A 665 20.45 -19.36 -27.79
CA LEU A 665 20.72 -20.50 -28.67
C LEU A 665 20.32 -21.80 -27.97
N SER A 666 19.45 -22.59 -28.59
CA SER A 666 19.10 -23.94 -28.14
C SER A 666 19.28 -24.95 -29.28
N VAL A 667 19.63 -26.19 -28.96
CA VAL A 667 19.75 -27.28 -29.96
C VAL A 667 18.41 -27.57 -30.63
N ALA A 668 17.29 -27.34 -29.95
CA ALA A 668 15.96 -27.56 -30.50
C ALA A 668 15.59 -26.55 -31.59
N ASP A 669 15.93 -25.27 -31.36
CA ASP A 669 15.55 -24.16 -32.24
C ASP A 669 16.67 -23.85 -33.25
N HIS A 670 17.91 -24.29 -32.97
CA HIS A 670 19.10 -24.05 -33.79
C HIS A 670 19.82 -25.37 -34.07
N PRO A 671 19.31 -26.20 -35.01
CA PRO A 671 19.81 -27.54 -35.29
C PRO A 671 21.28 -27.59 -35.75
N PHE A 672 21.89 -26.46 -36.06
CA PHE A 672 23.29 -26.34 -36.41
C PHE A 672 24.26 -26.34 -35.22
N LEU A 673 23.73 -26.22 -33.97
CA LEU A 673 24.50 -26.38 -32.74
C LEU A 673 24.72 -27.84 -32.41
#